data_097034282636aad72676387eb20fdee8
#
_entry.id   097034282636aad72676387eb20fdee8
#
_cell.length_a   1.000
_cell.length_b   1.000
_cell.length_c   1.000
_cell.angle_alpha   90.00
_cell.angle_beta   90.00
_cell.angle_gamma   90.00
#
_symmetry.space_group_name_H-M   'P 1'
#
loop_
_entity.id
_entity.type
_entity.pdbx_description
1 polymer ?
#
loop_
_entity_poly.entity_id
_entity_poly.type
_entity_poly.pdbx_seq_one_letter_code
_entity_poly.pdbx_strand_id
1 'polypeptide(L)'
;MKHVRFFVIAFCFLILTGSSSKLVDNPDKDKLLIEVITYVMERGHYDPKDINDDFSEHVFNSYIEGIDGQRRFFLQSDINNFRRFKSEIDDQIRMSDISFFNLTYDRLMARMSQVKSFYSELLDEPFDFSIKDSINLKFEEIPYAKTLNGLKDLWRKRFKLSTLEYFSDLVDQEDFEIEKDSTYQVKSRMVMEEEARSKTKENIENYFDIFDDIERKDWFSIYINTITLEFDPHSNYFAPDDKERFDQNISGKFEGIGARLQKKDQEVKIVEVIVGGPVWKAKALEVGDVILKVAQKDEDPVEIGPMRLNDAVKLIKGPKGTQVFLTVKRVSGVIEEVIINRDVVELEESYAKSSIIKKNGKSYGFIELPKFYIDFKDQNSRNAASDIKKELEILKKKNVSGVIMDLRNNGGGSLKTVVDITGFFIDEGPVVQVKSTGGKKDILYDEDPSVVWDGSLVIMVNKFSASASEILAAALQDYKRAIILGSKQTFGKGTVQNVIDLNRIISGGTHGDLGAVKLTTDKFYRINGGSTQLEGVKSDIIVKNQYSYIEMGEKDQDNPLAWDSIEAASYRQWSNQINYDYALSQSAKRLKDNPYIQLVEKQARRIENQQDDFTYTLNYQDYLNEQEANRKISEKFNELKDYKSELTFEWTPEAGVDQDEVVKERKSRWIESLQQDFYIDEAVSILEDLNINLDNSVAQVKK
;
A
#
# COMPACT_ATOMS: atom_id res chain seq x y z
N MET A 1 -58.57 -18.25 -67.80
CA MET A 1 -58.08 -16.85 -67.87
C MET A 1 -57.92 -16.33 -66.44
N LYS A 2 -56.83 -15.63 -66.20
CA LYS A 2 -56.41 -14.89 -65.01
C LYS A 2 -55.81 -15.69 -63.88
N HIS A 3 -54.41 -15.59 -63.80
CA HIS A 3 -53.55 -15.99 -62.81
C HIS A 3 -53.65 -15.08 -61.55
N VAL A 4 -53.73 -15.67 -60.36
CA VAL A 4 -53.53 -14.97 -59.10
C VAL A 4 -52.20 -15.51 -58.52
N ARG A 5 -51.18 -14.60 -58.42
CA ARG A 5 -49.93 -14.85 -57.81
C ARG A 5 -50.07 -14.68 -56.28
N PHE A 6 -49.81 -15.73 -55.52
CA PHE A 6 -49.67 -15.66 -54.11
C PHE A 6 -48.23 -15.15 -53.78
N PHE A 7 -48.14 -14.03 -53.07
CA PHE A 7 -46.95 -13.54 -52.45
C PHE A 7 -46.85 -14.17 -51.01
N VAL A 8 -45.85 -15.04 -50.80
CA VAL A 8 -45.50 -15.52 -49.46
C VAL A 8 -44.51 -14.52 -48.92
N ILE A 9 -44.91 -13.74 -47.90
CA ILE A 9 -44.00 -12.92 -47.08
C ILE A 9 -43.40 -13.81 -46.03
N ALA A 10 -42.12 -14.16 -46.18
CA ALA A 10 -41.32 -14.81 -45.14
C ALA A 10 -40.92 -13.74 -44.11
N PHE A 11 -41.52 -13.80 -42.93
CA PHE A 11 -41.13 -13.00 -41.79
C PHE A 11 -39.90 -13.66 -41.14
N CYS A 12 -38.72 -13.15 -41.44
CA CYS A 12 -37.49 -13.51 -40.71
C CYS A 12 -37.55 -12.90 -39.32
N PHE A 13 -37.83 -13.74 -38.31
CA PHE A 13 -37.58 -13.42 -36.93
C PHE A 13 -36.07 -13.36 -36.71
N LEU A 14 -35.50 -12.16 -36.68
CA LEU A 14 -34.15 -11.93 -36.15
C LEU A 14 -34.24 -12.06 -34.62
N ILE A 15 -33.81 -13.21 -34.11
CA ILE A 15 -33.50 -13.39 -32.69
C ILE A 15 -32.26 -12.56 -32.47
N LEU A 16 -32.39 -11.38 -31.92
CA LEU A 16 -31.33 -10.62 -31.30
C LEU A 16 -30.95 -11.37 -30.00
N THR A 17 -30.05 -12.32 -30.11
CA THR A 17 -29.28 -12.78 -28.95
C THR A 17 -28.42 -11.62 -28.52
N GLY A 18 -28.77 -10.99 -27.41
CA GLY A 18 -27.91 -10.04 -26.73
C GLY A 18 -26.63 -10.77 -26.31
N SER A 19 -25.64 -10.77 -27.17
CA SER A 19 -24.27 -11.04 -26.79
C SER A 19 -23.83 -9.86 -25.93
N SER A 20 -23.64 -10.11 -24.65
CA SER A 20 -22.82 -9.23 -23.82
C SER A 20 -21.52 -9.01 -24.61
N SER A 21 -21.29 -7.80 -25.08
CA SER A 21 -20.04 -7.44 -25.72
C SER A 21 -18.94 -7.57 -24.66
N LYS A 22 -18.21 -8.70 -24.67
CA LYS A 22 -16.86 -8.71 -24.12
C LYS A 22 -16.19 -7.50 -24.77
N LEU A 23 -15.67 -6.59 -23.97
CA LEU A 23 -14.86 -5.47 -24.44
C LEU A 23 -13.79 -6.06 -25.38
N VAL A 24 -13.91 -5.76 -26.66
CA VAL A 24 -13.01 -6.28 -27.69
C VAL A 24 -11.62 -5.74 -27.37
N ASP A 25 -10.62 -6.62 -27.25
CA ASP A 25 -9.21 -6.25 -27.25
C ASP A 25 -8.99 -5.22 -28.37
N ASN A 26 -8.40 -4.08 -28.01
CA ASN A 26 -8.13 -3.00 -28.96
C ASN A 26 -6.61 -2.83 -29.16
N PRO A 27 -5.99 -3.62 -30.04
CA PRO A 27 -4.55 -3.55 -30.31
C PRO A 27 -4.09 -2.17 -30.80
N ASP A 28 -4.96 -1.39 -31.42
CA ASP A 28 -4.64 -0.04 -31.88
C ASP A 28 -4.53 0.92 -30.68
N LYS A 29 -5.34 0.71 -29.63
CA LYS A 29 -5.20 1.46 -28.37
C LYS A 29 -3.90 1.12 -27.67
N ASP A 30 -3.50 -0.15 -27.63
CA ASP A 30 -2.27 -0.60 -26.99
C ASP A 30 -1.04 0.01 -27.67
N LYS A 31 -1.01 0.02 -29.01
CA LYS A 31 0.07 0.66 -29.80
C LYS A 31 0.13 2.16 -29.53
N LEU A 32 -1.03 2.81 -29.51
CA LEU A 32 -1.11 4.24 -29.18
C LEU A 32 -0.60 4.54 -27.78
N LEU A 33 -0.91 3.69 -26.79
CA LEU A 33 -0.43 3.84 -25.40
C LEU A 33 1.11 3.77 -25.34
N ILE A 34 1.74 2.79 -26.03
CA ILE A 34 3.21 2.72 -26.10
C ILE A 34 3.77 4.02 -26.69
N GLU A 35 3.27 4.46 -27.84
CA GLU A 35 3.75 5.66 -28.52
C GLU A 35 3.67 6.91 -27.62
N VAL A 36 2.51 7.14 -27.01
CA VAL A 36 2.27 8.35 -26.21
C VAL A 36 3.04 8.30 -24.90
N ILE A 37 3.07 7.14 -24.22
CA ILE A 37 3.79 6.99 -22.97
C ILE A 37 5.29 7.16 -23.21
N THR A 38 5.85 6.53 -24.24
CA THR A 38 7.27 6.69 -24.60
C THR A 38 7.59 8.13 -24.91
N TYR A 39 6.76 8.83 -25.69
CA TYR A 39 6.92 10.25 -25.96
C TYR A 39 6.95 11.10 -24.67
N VAL A 40 6.06 10.81 -23.73
CA VAL A 40 6.00 11.50 -22.43
C VAL A 40 7.25 11.21 -21.60
N MET A 41 7.71 9.96 -21.57
CA MET A 41 8.91 9.55 -20.84
C MET A 41 10.16 10.21 -21.39
N GLU A 42 10.40 10.17 -22.70
CA GLU A 42 11.58 10.75 -23.34
C GLU A 42 11.66 12.27 -23.21
N ARG A 43 10.51 12.96 -23.21
CA ARG A 43 10.45 14.44 -23.23
C ARG A 43 10.25 15.07 -21.86
N GLY A 44 9.57 14.38 -20.96
CA GLY A 44 9.12 14.92 -19.68
C GLY A 44 9.85 14.38 -18.47
N HIS A 45 10.49 13.22 -18.57
CA HIS A 45 11.22 12.63 -17.46
C HIS A 45 12.42 13.50 -17.02
N TYR A 46 12.69 13.54 -15.72
CA TYR A 46 13.79 14.34 -15.15
C TYR A 46 15.16 13.94 -15.70
N ASP A 47 15.39 12.64 -15.82
CA ASP A 47 16.62 12.04 -16.34
C ASP A 47 16.25 10.94 -17.35
N PRO A 48 15.89 11.33 -18.60
CA PRO A 48 15.43 10.38 -19.60
C PRO A 48 16.55 9.42 -20.00
N LYS A 49 16.22 8.13 -20.10
CA LYS A 49 17.16 7.09 -20.56
C LYS A 49 17.09 6.89 -22.06
N ASP A 50 18.20 6.49 -22.66
CA ASP A 50 18.24 6.04 -24.04
C ASP A 50 17.55 4.67 -24.16
N ILE A 51 16.56 4.59 -25.03
CA ILE A 51 15.86 3.35 -25.33
C ILE A 51 16.70 2.60 -26.39
N ASN A 52 17.51 1.63 -25.98
CA ASN A 52 18.47 0.87 -26.77
C ASN A 52 18.46 -0.62 -26.36
N ASP A 53 19.41 -1.42 -26.90
CA ASP A 53 19.52 -2.85 -26.61
C ASP A 53 19.69 -3.14 -25.10
N ASP A 54 20.46 -2.34 -24.36
CA ASP A 54 20.62 -2.52 -22.91
C ASP A 54 19.30 -2.28 -22.18
N PHE A 55 18.55 -1.22 -22.56
CA PHE A 55 17.21 -0.96 -22.08
C PHE A 55 16.27 -2.13 -22.38
N SER A 56 16.33 -2.68 -23.60
CA SER A 56 15.55 -3.84 -24.01
C SER A 56 15.83 -5.06 -23.12
N GLU A 57 17.11 -5.32 -22.83
CA GLU A 57 17.51 -6.44 -21.99
C GLU A 57 16.96 -6.33 -20.56
N HIS A 58 17.00 -5.15 -19.98
CA HIS A 58 16.45 -4.89 -18.63
C HIS A 58 14.94 -5.05 -18.62
N VAL A 59 14.22 -4.42 -19.55
CA VAL A 59 12.75 -4.57 -19.67
C VAL A 59 12.37 -6.03 -19.88
N PHE A 60 13.10 -6.77 -20.72
CA PHE A 60 12.85 -8.21 -20.95
C PHE A 60 12.92 -9.00 -19.63
N ASN A 61 14.01 -8.83 -18.88
CA ASN A 61 14.25 -9.58 -17.65
C ASN A 61 13.20 -9.23 -16.59
N SER A 62 12.96 -7.93 -16.36
CA SER A 62 12.00 -7.44 -15.36
C SER A 62 10.56 -7.83 -15.70
N TYR A 63 10.19 -7.81 -16.99
CA TYR A 63 8.86 -8.22 -17.41
C TYR A 63 8.61 -9.73 -17.24
N ILE A 64 9.55 -10.58 -17.64
CA ILE A 64 9.42 -12.03 -17.45
C ILE A 64 9.37 -12.38 -15.96
N GLU A 65 10.18 -11.73 -15.14
CA GLU A 65 10.14 -11.86 -13.67
C GLU A 65 8.81 -11.38 -13.10
N GLY A 66 8.29 -10.25 -13.59
CA GLY A 66 7.00 -9.68 -13.15
C GLY A 66 5.80 -10.59 -13.43
N ILE A 67 5.77 -11.29 -14.56
CA ILE A 67 4.62 -12.15 -14.93
C ILE A 67 4.72 -13.60 -14.47
N ASP A 68 5.92 -14.13 -14.22
CA ASP A 68 6.12 -15.51 -13.71
C ASP A 68 7.38 -15.66 -12.85
N GLY A 69 7.71 -14.68 -12.00
CA GLY A 69 8.86 -14.71 -11.10
C GLY A 69 8.88 -15.92 -10.17
N GLN A 70 7.73 -16.41 -9.80
CA GLN A 70 7.61 -17.60 -8.95
C GLN A 70 7.71 -18.95 -9.73
N ARG A 71 8.03 -18.93 -11.00
CA ARG A 71 8.19 -20.16 -11.84
C ARG A 71 6.94 -21.07 -11.80
N ARG A 72 5.74 -20.47 -11.86
CA ARG A 72 4.45 -21.20 -11.74
C ARG A 72 3.93 -21.74 -13.07
N PHE A 73 4.29 -21.09 -14.16
CA PHE A 73 3.65 -21.33 -15.45
C PHE A 73 4.63 -21.68 -16.57
N PHE A 74 5.63 -20.84 -16.83
CA PHE A 74 6.52 -21.04 -17.96
C PHE A 74 7.44 -22.25 -17.82
N LEU A 75 7.76 -22.82 -18.97
CA LEU A 75 8.82 -23.79 -19.11
C LEU A 75 10.10 -23.12 -19.65
N GLN A 76 11.24 -23.77 -19.45
CA GLN A 76 12.52 -23.29 -19.99
C GLN A 76 12.47 -23.11 -21.53
N SER A 77 11.69 -23.92 -22.23
CA SER A 77 11.47 -23.78 -23.68
C SER A 77 10.73 -22.51 -24.06
N ASP A 78 9.82 -22.01 -23.20
CA ASP A 78 9.11 -20.77 -23.43
C ASP A 78 10.06 -19.58 -23.29
N ILE A 79 10.86 -19.58 -22.22
CA ILE A 79 11.89 -18.56 -21.99
C ILE A 79 12.90 -18.52 -23.14
N ASN A 80 13.34 -19.70 -23.65
CA ASN A 80 14.24 -19.75 -24.79
C ASN A 80 13.61 -19.16 -26.06
N ASN A 81 12.30 -19.35 -26.26
CA ASN A 81 11.57 -18.73 -27.38
C ASN A 81 11.43 -17.21 -27.23
N PHE A 82 11.24 -16.71 -26.01
CA PHE A 82 11.13 -15.28 -25.73
C PHE A 82 12.47 -14.54 -25.92
N ARG A 83 13.60 -15.22 -25.67
CA ARG A 83 14.96 -14.62 -25.72
C ARG A 83 15.31 -13.94 -27.04
N ARG A 84 14.65 -14.28 -28.14
CA ARG A 84 14.88 -13.60 -29.43
C ARG A 84 14.49 -12.12 -29.40
N PHE A 85 13.60 -11.73 -28.46
CA PHE A 85 13.17 -10.34 -28.30
C PHE A 85 14.01 -9.56 -27.28
N LYS A 86 15.02 -10.20 -26.68
CA LYS A 86 15.78 -9.62 -25.58
C LYS A 86 16.46 -8.28 -25.94
N SER A 87 16.87 -8.12 -27.18
CA SER A 87 17.47 -6.90 -27.73
C SER A 87 16.60 -6.24 -28.82
N GLU A 88 15.30 -6.54 -28.88
CA GLU A 88 14.41 -5.99 -29.91
C GLU A 88 13.25 -5.18 -29.34
N ILE A 89 13.15 -5.06 -27.99
CA ILE A 89 12.03 -4.35 -27.35
C ILE A 89 12.10 -2.84 -27.63
N ASP A 90 13.28 -2.25 -27.69
CA ASP A 90 13.48 -0.84 -28.07
C ASP A 90 13.00 -0.56 -29.50
N ASP A 91 13.30 -1.43 -30.45
CA ASP A 91 12.79 -1.36 -31.82
C ASP A 91 11.27 -1.51 -31.88
N GLN A 92 10.70 -2.43 -31.08
CA GLN A 92 9.25 -2.58 -30.98
C GLN A 92 8.59 -1.33 -30.39
N ILE A 93 9.17 -0.74 -29.36
CA ILE A 93 8.70 0.54 -28.76
C ILE A 93 8.68 1.62 -29.84
N ARG A 94 9.76 1.81 -30.61
CA ARG A 94 9.85 2.81 -31.68
C ARG A 94 8.87 2.59 -32.80
N MET A 95 8.54 1.32 -33.10
CA MET A 95 7.58 0.94 -34.16
C MET A 95 6.17 0.79 -33.66
N SER A 96 5.89 1.03 -32.37
CA SER A 96 4.63 0.74 -31.69
C SER A 96 4.17 -0.71 -31.93
N ASP A 97 5.12 -1.65 -31.95
CA ASP A 97 4.86 -3.09 -32.10
C ASP A 97 4.70 -3.73 -30.70
N ILE A 98 3.70 -4.58 -30.58
CA ILE A 98 3.35 -5.30 -29.32
C ILE A 98 3.52 -6.82 -29.48
N SER A 99 4.30 -7.27 -30.44
CA SER A 99 4.42 -8.70 -30.74
C SER A 99 5.08 -9.50 -29.61
N PHE A 100 6.02 -8.92 -28.87
CA PHE A 100 6.60 -9.55 -27.68
C PHE A 100 5.54 -9.73 -26.58
N PHE A 101 4.79 -8.69 -26.28
CA PHE A 101 3.68 -8.77 -25.32
C PHE A 101 2.66 -9.84 -25.73
N ASN A 102 2.19 -9.81 -26.98
CA ASN A 102 1.22 -10.80 -27.46
C ASN A 102 1.74 -12.23 -27.33
N LEU A 103 2.99 -12.50 -27.72
CA LEU A 103 3.60 -13.84 -27.62
C LEU A 103 3.67 -14.32 -26.16
N THR A 104 4.09 -13.45 -25.24
CA THR A 104 4.22 -13.81 -23.81
C THR A 104 2.87 -13.99 -23.15
N TYR A 105 1.90 -13.12 -23.45
CA TYR A 105 0.52 -13.19 -22.98
C TYR A 105 -0.17 -14.49 -23.43
N ASP A 106 -0.15 -14.79 -24.74
CA ASP A 106 -0.76 -16.00 -25.30
C ASP A 106 -0.14 -17.26 -24.66
N ARG A 107 1.19 -17.25 -24.47
CA ARG A 107 1.89 -18.35 -23.84
C ARG A 107 1.51 -18.50 -22.37
N LEU A 108 1.43 -17.40 -21.62
CA LEU A 108 1.01 -17.41 -20.22
C LEU A 108 -0.40 -17.98 -20.08
N MET A 109 -1.37 -17.52 -20.87
CA MET A 109 -2.74 -18.03 -20.86
C MET A 109 -2.79 -19.54 -21.18
N ALA A 110 -2.02 -19.99 -22.19
CA ALA A 110 -1.94 -21.40 -22.52
C ALA A 110 -1.36 -22.25 -21.37
N ARG A 111 -0.33 -21.75 -20.69
CA ARG A 111 0.29 -22.43 -19.53
C ARG A 111 -0.63 -22.43 -18.31
N MET A 112 -1.31 -21.34 -18.03
CA MET A 112 -2.31 -21.28 -16.95
C MET A 112 -3.42 -22.31 -17.18
N SER A 113 -3.94 -22.40 -18.40
CA SER A 113 -4.93 -23.41 -18.77
C SER A 113 -4.40 -24.84 -18.56
N GLN A 114 -3.13 -25.10 -18.88
CA GLN A 114 -2.49 -26.41 -18.61
C GLN A 114 -2.40 -26.69 -17.11
N VAL A 115 -2.00 -25.72 -16.29
CA VAL A 115 -1.94 -25.91 -14.83
C VAL A 115 -3.34 -26.17 -14.29
N LYS A 116 -4.36 -25.42 -14.73
CA LYS A 116 -5.77 -25.66 -14.39
C LYS A 116 -6.23 -27.07 -14.76
N SER A 117 -5.69 -27.67 -15.81
CA SER A 117 -6.09 -29.02 -16.23
C SER A 117 -5.57 -30.15 -15.33
N PHE A 118 -4.55 -29.90 -14.49
CA PHE A 118 -3.93 -30.97 -13.68
C PHE A 118 -3.88 -30.69 -12.16
N TYR A 119 -4.19 -29.48 -11.69
CA TYR A 119 -4.09 -29.23 -10.24
C TYR A 119 -5.02 -30.09 -9.41
N SER A 120 -6.23 -30.34 -9.90
CA SER A 120 -7.21 -31.19 -9.21
C SER A 120 -6.68 -32.62 -9.06
N GLU A 121 -6.10 -33.21 -10.14
CA GLU A 121 -5.46 -34.52 -10.10
C GLU A 121 -4.39 -34.62 -9.01
N LEU A 122 -3.59 -33.57 -8.83
CA LEU A 122 -2.54 -33.51 -7.81
C LEU A 122 -3.08 -33.42 -6.37
N LEU A 123 -4.31 -32.97 -6.20
CA LEU A 123 -4.99 -32.81 -4.92
C LEU A 123 -6.05 -33.92 -4.66
N ASP A 124 -6.27 -34.83 -5.58
CA ASP A 124 -7.18 -35.95 -5.36
C ASP A 124 -6.53 -37.08 -4.54
N GLU A 125 -5.19 -37.20 -4.60
CA GLU A 125 -4.42 -38.20 -3.86
C GLU A 125 -3.82 -37.64 -2.56
N PRO A 126 -3.84 -38.41 -1.43
CA PRO A 126 -3.29 -37.95 -0.16
C PRO A 126 -1.78 -37.77 -0.20
N PHE A 127 -1.26 -36.79 0.53
CA PHE A 127 0.16 -36.56 0.66
C PHE A 127 0.79 -37.40 1.76
N ASP A 128 1.90 -38.08 1.43
CA ASP A 128 2.72 -38.77 2.42
C ASP A 128 3.76 -37.79 3.02
N PHE A 129 3.48 -37.34 4.24
CA PHE A 129 4.35 -36.45 5.00
C PHE A 129 5.50 -37.16 5.72
N SER A 130 5.60 -38.49 5.65
CA SER A 130 6.73 -39.24 6.20
C SER A 130 7.98 -39.18 5.34
N ILE A 131 7.80 -38.87 4.04
CA ILE A 131 8.88 -38.79 3.06
C ILE A 131 9.72 -37.51 3.30
N LYS A 132 11.03 -37.67 3.45
CA LYS A 132 11.98 -36.57 3.52
C LYS A 132 12.13 -35.92 2.13
N ASP A 133 11.52 -34.77 1.97
CA ASP A 133 11.55 -33.93 0.76
C ASP A 133 11.54 -32.46 1.19
N SER A 134 11.87 -31.56 0.29
CA SER A 134 11.88 -30.13 0.54
C SER A 134 11.52 -29.33 -0.72
N ILE A 135 11.16 -28.07 -0.52
CA ILE A 135 10.98 -27.10 -1.60
C ILE A 135 11.77 -25.84 -1.28
N ASN A 136 12.51 -25.32 -2.24
CA ASN A 136 13.14 -24.01 -2.17
C ASN A 136 12.19 -23.00 -2.83
N LEU A 137 11.88 -21.91 -2.16
CA LEU A 137 11.03 -20.83 -2.65
C LEU A 137 11.81 -19.57 -3.09
N LYS A 138 13.15 -19.61 -3.12
CA LYS A 138 13.99 -18.56 -3.72
C LYS A 138 14.02 -18.74 -5.25
N PHE A 139 12.89 -18.43 -5.87
CA PHE A 139 12.64 -18.72 -7.28
C PHE A 139 13.58 -17.99 -8.24
N GLU A 140 14.18 -16.89 -7.85
CA GLU A 140 15.20 -16.16 -8.62
C GLU A 140 16.41 -17.05 -8.92
N GLU A 141 16.77 -17.95 -8.01
CA GLU A 141 17.90 -18.88 -8.14
C GLU A 141 17.50 -20.22 -8.78
N ILE A 142 16.20 -20.48 -8.98
CA ILE A 142 15.69 -21.74 -9.49
C ILE A 142 15.42 -21.61 -11.00
N PRO A 143 15.96 -22.50 -11.84
CA PRO A 143 15.65 -22.47 -13.27
C PRO A 143 14.20 -22.88 -13.54
N TYR A 144 13.64 -22.39 -14.63
CA TYR A 144 12.32 -22.83 -15.11
C TYR A 144 12.31 -24.35 -15.37
N ALA A 145 11.17 -24.97 -15.10
CA ALA A 145 10.98 -26.40 -15.36
C ALA A 145 11.24 -26.74 -16.84
N LYS A 146 12.00 -27.80 -17.10
CA LYS A 146 12.34 -28.21 -18.48
C LYS A 146 11.17 -28.86 -19.19
N THR A 147 10.26 -29.49 -18.46
CA THR A 147 9.14 -30.28 -18.97
C THR A 147 7.88 -30.01 -18.18
N LEU A 148 6.72 -30.33 -18.75
CA LEU A 148 5.44 -30.24 -18.05
C LEU A 148 5.39 -31.14 -16.79
N ASN A 149 6.04 -32.32 -16.82
CA ASN A 149 6.12 -33.16 -15.61
C ASN A 149 6.97 -32.52 -14.52
N GLY A 150 8.04 -31.80 -14.86
CA GLY A 150 8.80 -31.03 -13.88
C GLY A 150 7.99 -29.86 -13.28
N LEU A 151 7.15 -29.22 -14.09
CA LEU A 151 6.22 -28.20 -13.62
C LEU A 151 5.13 -28.80 -12.71
N LYS A 152 4.57 -29.96 -13.08
CA LYS A 152 3.62 -30.70 -12.21
C LYS A 152 4.25 -31.06 -10.86
N ASP A 153 5.52 -31.51 -10.84
CA ASP A 153 6.20 -31.84 -9.58
C ASP A 153 6.43 -30.59 -8.70
N LEU A 154 6.77 -29.45 -9.30
CA LEU A 154 6.88 -28.18 -8.57
C LEU A 154 5.54 -27.77 -7.96
N TRP A 155 4.42 -27.90 -8.68
CA TRP A 155 3.09 -27.67 -8.17
C TRP A 155 2.70 -28.66 -7.06
N ARG A 156 3.02 -29.95 -7.25
CA ARG A 156 2.79 -30.99 -6.23
C ARG A 156 3.49 -30.63 -4.91
N LYS A 157 4.76 -30.16 -4.98
CA LYS A 157 5.53 -29.76 -3.80
C LYS A 157 4.90 -28.54 -3.11
N ARG A 158 4.42 -27.55 -3.86
CA ARG A 158 3.69 -26.39 -3.30
C ARG A 158 2.41 -26.81 -2.59
N PHE A 159 1.64 -27.69 -3.22
CA PHE A 159 0.41 -28.20 -2.60
C PHE A 159 0.72 -29.03 -1.37
N LYS A 160 1.77 -29.85 -1.41
CA LYS A 160 2.20 -30.61 -0.25
C LYS A 160 2.62 -29.70 0.90
N LEU A 161 3.34 -28.61 0.65
CA LEU A 161 3.68 -27.62 1.68
C LEU A 161 2.42 -26.97 2.27
N SER A 162 1.55 -26.43 1.43
CA SER A 162 0.31 -25.79 1.90
C SER A 162 -0.59 -26.76 2.68
N THR A 163 -0.71 -28.01 2.20
CA THR A 163 -1.48 -29.04 2.93
C THR A 163 -0.81 -29.43 4.25
N LEU A 164 0.53 -29.47 4.30
CA LEU A 164 1.29 -29.73 5.53
C LEU A 164 1.06 -28.65 6.59
N GLU A 165 1.03 -27.37 6.18
CA GLU A 165 0.73 -26.25 7.05
C GLU A 165 -0.68 -26.38 7.65
N TYR A 166 -1.72 -26.55 6.83
CA TYR A 166 -3.08 -26.76 7.31
C TYR A 166 -3.25 -28.02 8.16
N PHE A 167 -2.56 -29.11 7.80
CA PHE A 167 -2.57 -30.33 8.57
C PHE A 167 -1.98 -30.13 9.98
N SER A 168 -0.88 -29.38 10.07
CA SER A 168 -0.28 -29.04 11.35
C SER A 168 -1.22 -28.19 12.21
N ASP A 169 -1.88 -27.17 11.63
CA ASP A 169 -2.84 -26.33 12.33
C ASP A 169 -4.03 -27.15 12.86
N LEU A 170 -4.54 -28.11 12.06
CA LEU A 170 -5.62 -29.00 12.49
C LEU A 170 -5.20 -29.91 13.64
N VAL A 171 -3.95 -30.39 13.63
CA VAL A 171 -3.40 -31.19 14.73
C VAL A 171 -3.28 -30.38 16.01
N ASP A 172 -2.74 -29.15 15.93
CA ASP A 172 -2.62 -28.28 17.08
C ASP A 172 -3.99 -27.90 17.66
N GLN A 173 -4.98 -27.67 16.80
CA GLN A 173 -6.36 -27.44 17.22
C GLN A 173 -6.96 -28.66 17.91
N GLU A 174 -6.74 -29.87 17.38
CA GLU A 174 -7.21 -31.12 17.96
C GLU A 174 -6.60 -31.36 19.35
N ASP A 175 -5.29 -31.16 19.49
CA ASP A 175 -4.56 -31.30 20.77
C ASP A 175 -5.11 -30.30 21.81
N PHE A 176 -5.42 -29.06 21.40
CA PHE A 176 -6.07 -28.06 22.26
C PHE A 176 -7.48 -28.49 22.74
N GLU A 177 -8.32 -29.02 21.83
CA GLU A 177 -9.67 -29.46 22.19
C GLU A 177 -9.63 -30.69 23.11
N ILE A 178 -8.66 -31.61 22.95
CA ILE A 178 -8.43 -32.73 23.85
C ILE A 178 -8.06 -32.27 25.27
N GLU A 179 -7.18 -31.26 25.37
CA GLU A 179 -6.79 -30.69 26.66
C GLU A 179 -7.97 -30.02 27.38
N LYS A 180 -8.88 -29.41 26.61
CA LYS A 180 -10.04 -28.68 27.12
C LYS A 180 -11.22 -29.63 27.52
N ASP A 181 -11.45 -30.68 26.76
CA ASP A 181 -12.52 -31.64 26.96
C ASP A 181 -12.04 -33.10 26.76
N SER A 182 -11.81 -33.82 27.84
CA SER A 182 -11.37 -35.22 27.80
C SER A 182 -12.36 -36.19 27.14
N THR A 183 -13.57 -35.75 26.82
CA THR A 183 -14.60 -36.52 26.10
C THR A 183 -14.62 -36.25 24.61
N TYR A 184 -13.76 -35.32 24.14
CA TYR A 184 -13.66 -34.94 22.73
C TYR A 184 -13.33 -36.15 21.85
N GLN A 185 -14.02 -36.28 20.71
CA GLN A 185 -13.81 -37.37 19.77
C GLN A 185 -12.69 -37.01 18.79
N VAL A 186 -11.52 -37.59 18.98
CA VAL A 186 -10.32 -37.35 18.18
C VAL A 186 -10.49 -37.77 16.72
N LYS A 187 -10.24 -36.88 15.78
CA LYS A 187 -10.20 -37.21 14.35
C LYS A 187 -8.95 -38.03 14.02
N SER A 188 -9.08 -38.96 13.07
CA SER A 188 -7.90 -39.65 12.57
C SER A 188 -7.00 -38.73 11.76
N ARG A 189 -5.68 -39.01 11.75
CA ARG A 189 -4.71 -38.25 10.93
C ARG A 189 -5.05 -38.24 9.43
N MET A 190 -5.69 -39.32 8.94
CA MET A 190 -6.14 -39.41 7.57
C MET A 190 -7.27 -38.42 7.26
N VAL A 191 -8.24 -38.27 8.18
CA VAL A 191 -9.35 -37.30 8.05
C VAL A 191 -8.80 -35.86 8.10
N MET A 192 -7.85 -35.58 8.98
CA MET A 192 -7.22 -34.24 9.06
C MET A 192 -6.44 -33.91 7.79
N GLU A 193 -5.73 -34.87 7.18
CA GLU A 193 -5.03 -34.68 5.91
C GLU A 193 -6.04 -34.37 4.78
N GLU A 194 -7.15 -35.09 4.72
CA GLU A 194 -8.20 -34.85 3.74
C GLU A 194 -8.83 -33.45 3.89
N GLU A 195 -9.11 -33.01 5.12
CA GLU A 195 -9.61 -31.66 5.42
C GLU A 195 -8.57 -30.59 5.01
N ALA A 196 -7.30 -30.79 5.34
CA ALA A 196 -6.20 -29.87 4.99
C ALA A 196 -6.02 -29.77 3.46
N ARG A 197 -6.05 -30.91 2.76
CA ARG A 197 -5.94 -30.98 1.31
C ARG A 197 -7.15 -30.34 0.61
N SER A 198 -8.36 -30.52 1.17
CA SER A 198 -9.56 -29.84 0.70
C SER A 198 -9.43 -28.31 0.84
N LYS A 199 -8.83 -27.84 1.94
CA LYS A 199 -8.56 -26.42 2.15
C LYS A 199 -7.52 -25.87 1.17
N THR A 200 -6.48 -26.65 0.88
CA THR A 200 -5.50 -26.30 -0.18
C THR A 200 -6.19 -26.19 -1.54
N LYS A 201 -7.14 -27.10 -1.84
CA LYS A 201 -7.93 -27.07 -3.08
C LYS A 201 -8.80 -25.81 -3.18
N GLU A 202 -9.54 -25.48 -2.14
CA GLU A 202 -10.32 -24.22 -2.08
C GLU A 202 -9.44 -22.99 -2.35
N ASN A 203 -8.25 -22.94 -1.77
CA ASN A 203 -7.34 -21.79 -1.96
C ASN A 203 -6.80 -21.69 -3.39
N ILE A 204 -6.47 -22.79 -4.04
CA ILE A 204 -6.01 -22.76 -5.42
C ILE A 204 -7.14 -22.43 -6.40
N GLU A 205 -8.37 -22.84 -6.11
CA GLU A 205 -9.55 -22.44 -6.87
C GLU A 205 -9.75 -20.92 -6.77
N ASN A 206 -9.76 -20.37 -5.57
CA ASN A 206 -9.83 -18.91 -5.36
C ASN A 206 -8.67 -18.15 -6.06
N TYR A 207 -7.46 -18.72 -6.06
CA TYR A 207 -6.32 -18.14 -6.79
C TYR A 207 -6.58 -18.07 -8.29
N PHE A 208 -7.12 -19.12 -8.89
CA PHE A 208 -7.43 -19.11 -10.32
C PHE A 208 -8.62 -18.22 -10.66
N ASP A 209 -9.61 -18.09 -9.78
CA ASP A 209 -10.73 -17.16 -9.97
C ASP A 209 -10.23 -15.70 -10.04
N ILE A 210 -9.26 -15.33 -9.20
CA ILE A 210 -8.62 -14.00 -9.28
C ILE A 210 -7.93 -13.81 -10.64
N PHE A 211 -7.24 -14.82 -11.16
CA PHE A 211 -6.58 -14.73 -12.45
C PHE A 211 -7.57 -14.66 -13.62
N ASP A 212 -8.71 -15.34 -13.53
CA ASP A 212 -9.78 -15.27 -14.52
C ASP A 212 -10.43 -13.88 -14.59
N ASP A 213 -10.37 -13.14 -13.49
CA ASP A 213 -10.83 -11.75 -13.42
C ASP A 213 -9.82 -10.75 -14.04
N ILE A 214 -8.55 -11.14 -14.31
CA ILE A 214 -7.54 -10.28 -14.94
C ILE A 214 -7.75 -10.28 -16.45
N GLU A 215 -8.06 -9.13 -17.03
CA GLU A 215 -8.24 -8.96 -18.47
C GLU A 215 -6.90 -8.70 -19.18
N ARG A 216 -6.87 -8.88 -20.51
CA ARG A 216 -5.68 -8.62 -21.32
C ARG A 216 -5.13 -7.19 -21.13
N LYS A 217 -6.01 -6.20 -20.99
CA LYS A 217 -5.60 -4.80 -20.73
C LYS A 217 -4.82 -4.63 -19.42
N ASP A 218 -5.14 -5.42 -18.39
CA ASP A 218 -4.46 -5.37 -17.10
C ASP A 218 -3.04 -5.97 -17.24
N TRP A 219 -2.89 -7.09 -17.99
CA TRP A 219 -1.58 -7.65 -18.34
C TRP A 219 -0.75 -6.70 -19.20
N PHE A 220 -1.40 -5.97 -20.12
CA PHE A 220 -0.74 -4.95 -20.92
C PHE A 220 -0.25 -3.77 -20.07
N SER A 221 -1.01 -3.38 -19.05
CA SER A 221 -0.57 -2.37 -18.08
C SER A 221 0.68 -2.80 -17.31
N ILE A 222 0.82 -4.09 -16.99
CA ILE A 222 2.05 -4.63 -16.38
C ILE A 222 3.23 -4.46 -17.36
N TYR A 223 3.06 -4.80 -18.65
CA TYR A 223 4.11 -4.63 -19.65
C TYR A 223 4.55 -3.17 -19.80
N ILE A 224 3.60 -2.24 -19.94
CA ILE A 224 3.90 -0.81 -20.01
C ILE A 224 4.60 -0.33 -18.74
N ASN A 225 4.14 -0.76 -17.58
CA ASN A 225 4.74 -0.37 -16.31
C ASN A 225 6.18 -0.91 -16.16
N THR A 226 6.51 -2.05 -16.75
CA THR A 226 7.91 -2.49 -16.80
C THR A 226 8.78 -1.54 -17.63
N ILE A 227 8.25 -1.00 -18.74
CA ILE A 227 8.94 -0.01 -19.58
C ILE A 227 9.14 1.31 -18.82
N THR A 228 8.10 1.81 -18.14
CA THR A 228 8.21 3.10 -17.42
C THR A 228 9.09 3.00 -16.18
N LEU A 229 9.05 1.86 -15.46
CA LEU A 229 9.89 1.61 -14.29
C LEU A 229 11.38 1.45 -14.62
N GLU A 230 11.72 1.17 -15.88
CA GLU A 230 13.12 1.18 -16.30
C GLU A 230 13.75 2.58 -16.25
N PHE A 231 12.96 3.65 -16.35
CA PHE A 231 13.45 5.03 -16.20
C PHE A 231 13.74 5.38 -14.74
N ASP A 232 12.81 5.10 -13.83
CA ASP A 232 12.95 5.26 -12.38
C ASP A 232 11.85 4.48 -11.63
N PRO A 233 12.00 4.18 -10.33
CA PRO A 233 11.04 3.34 -9.59
C PRO A 233 9.69 4.01 -9.30
N HIS A 234 9.48 5.26 -9.70
CA HIS A 234 8.29 6.04 -9.38
C HIS A 234 7.46 6.48 -10.58
N SER A 235 7.99 6.31 -11.79
CA SER A 235 7.28 6.61 -13.04
C SER A 235 6.41 5.43 -13.47
N ASN A 236 5.09 5.63 -13.48
CA ASN A 236 4.12 4.57 -13.74
C ASN A 236 3.01 5.03 -14.67
N TYR A 237 2.55 4.14 -15.54
CA TYR A 237 1.28 4.26 -16.20
C TYR A 237 0.13 3.90 -15.24
N PHE A 238 -0.86 4.76 -15.17
CA PHE A 238 -2.12 4.51 -14.50
C PHE A 238 -3.22 4.27 -15.53
N ALA A 239 -3.72 3.05 -15.62
CA ALA A 239 -4.98 2.81 -16.30
C ALA A 239 -6.10 3.66 -15.65
N PRO A 240 -7.22 3.93 -16.33
CA PRO A 240 -8.26 4.82 -15.79
C PRO A 240 -8.71 4.46 -14.37
N ASP A 241 -8.87 3.17 -14.07
CA ASP A 241 -9.25 2.68 -12.74
C ASP A 241 -8.12 2.92 -11.70
N ASP A 242 -6.86 2.79 -12.10
CA ASP A 242 -5.70 3.05 -11.24
C ASP A 242 -5.58 4.53 -10.92
N LYS A 243 -5.86 5.40 -11.90
CA LYS A 243 -5.89 6.84 -11.72
C LYS A 243 -6.97 7.26 -10.73
N GLU A 244 -8.17 6.66 -10.81
CA GLU A 244 -9.24 6.91 -9.85
C GLU A 244 -8.84 6.46 -8.44
N ARG A 245 -8.26 5.27 -8.30
CA ARG A 245 -7.75 4.77 -7.01
C ARG A 245 -6.65 5.66 -6.42
N PHE A 246 -5.75 6.16 -7.27
CA PHE A 246 -4.72 7.11 -6.87
C PHE A 246 -5.34 8.41 -6.32
N ASP A 247 -6.30 9.01 -7.02
CA ASP A 247 -6.99 10.23 -6.60
C ASP A 247 -7.70 10.04 -5.24
N GLN A 248 -8.39 8.91 -5.07
CA GLN A 248 -9.06 8.54 -3.81
C GLN A 248 -8.05 8.36 -2.68
N ASN A 249 -6.92 7.72 -2.97
CA ASN A 249 -5.87 7.49 -1.98
C ASN A 249 -5.22 8.81 -1.53
N ILE A 250 -4.95 9.73 -2.45
CA ILE A 250 -4.37 11.04 -2.12
C ILE A 250 -5.35 11.93 -1.37
N SER A 251 -6.63 11.93 -1.75
CA SER A 251 -7.65 12.77 -1.10
C SER A 251 -8.20 12.19 0.21
N GLY A 252 -8.09 10.89 0.42
CA GLY A 252 -8.71 10.18 1.54
C GLY A 252 -10.24 10.09 1.44
N LYS A 253 -10.83 10.35 0.28
CA LYS A 253 -12.29 10.34 0.06
C LYS A 253 -12.67 9.80 -1.30
N PHE A 254 -13.92 9.35 -1.43
CA PHE A 254 -14.52 8.97 -2.70
C PHE A 254 -16.02 9.28 -2.71
N GLU A 255 -16.64 9.26 -3.90
CA GLU A 255 -18.08 9.43 -4.03
C GLU A 255 -18.75 8.07 -4.24
N GLY A 256 -19.79 7.77 -3.44
CA GLY A 256 -20.47 6.48 -3.50
C GLY A 256 -21.42 6.23 -2.34
N ILE A 257 -21.61 4.97 -1.99
CA ILE A 257 -22.56 4.54 -0.94
C ILE A 257 -21.95 4.43 0.46
N GLY A 258 -20.62 4.31 0.57
CA GLY A 258 -19.95 4.14 1.86
C GLY A 258 -20.00 2.72 2.42
N ALA A 259 -19.75 1.73 1.58
CA ALA A 259 -19.60 0.33 1.96
C ALA A 259 -18.36 -0.28 1.30
N ARG A 260 -17.68 -1.19 2.02
CA ARG A 260 -16.62 -2.05 1.48
C ARG A 260 -17.23 -3.37 1.05
N LEU A 261 -16.90 -3.78 -0.17
CA LEU A 261 -17.47 -4.96 -0.81
C LEU A 261 -16.41 -6.03 -1.00
N GLN A 262 -16.82 -7.28 -0.89
CA GLN A 262 -16.02 -8.45 -1.22
C GLN A 262 -16.84 -9.36 -2.12
N LYS A 263 -16.21 -9.91 -3.16
CA LYS A 263 -16.79 -10.96 -3.98
C LYS A 263 -16.25 -12.32 -3.51
N LYS A 264 -17.14 -13.25 -3.21
CA LYS A 264 -16.81 -14.65 -3.00
C LYS A 264 -17.82 -15.48 -3.80
N ASP A 265 -17.32 -16.39 -4.62
CA ASP A 265 -18.11 -17.11 -5.61
C ASP A 265 -18.84 -16.13 -6.54
N GLN A 266 -20.14 -16.12 -6.59
CA GLN A 266 -20.96 -15.16 -7.35
C GLN A 266 -21.73 -14.19 -6.45
N GLU A 267 -21.35 -14.06 -5.18
CA GLU A 267 -21.98 -13.15 -4.24
C GLU A 267 -21.09 -11.91 -3.99
N VAL A 268 -21.68 -10.71 -4.18
CA VAL A 268 -21.06 -9.43 -3.82
C VAL A 268 -21.58 -9.03 -2.45
N LYS A 269 -20.76 -9.22 -1.41
CA LYS A 269 -21.14 -9.09 0.00
C LYS A 269 -20.59 -7.81 0.61
N ILE A 270 -21.37 -7.17 1.48
CA ILE A 270 -20.92 -6.06 2.32
C ILE A 270 -20.11 -6.61 3.48
N VAL A 271 -18.84 -6.23 3.56
CA VAL A 271 -17.91 -6.65 4.63
C VAL A 271 -17.63 -5.55 5.64
N GLU A 272 -17.89 -4.28 5.28
CA GLU A 272 -17.76 -3.13 6.17
C GLU A 272 -18.71 -2.01 5.73
N VAL A 273 -19.33 -1.32 6.69
CA VAL A 273 -20.04 -0.06 6.48
C VAL A 273 -19.18 1.08 7.00
N ILE A 274 -18.85 2.02 6.11
CA ILE A 274 -17.96 3.14 6.43
C ILE A 274 -18.73 4.18 7.23
N VAL A 275 -18.24 4.45 8.42
CA VAL A 275 -18.85 5.45 9.35
C VAL A 275 -18.91 6.82 8.69
N GLY A 276 -20.04 7.53 8.86
CA GLY A 276 -20.25 8.83 8.24
C GLY A 276 -20.67 8.79 6.78
N GLY A 277 -20.59 7.63 6.11
CA GLY A 277 -21.04 7.44 4.72
C GLY A 277 -22.58 7.37 4.59
N PRO A 278 -23.12 7.41 3.35
CA PRO A 278 -24.57 7.35 3.10
C PRO A 278 -25.27 6.13 3.69
N VAL A 279 -24.71 4.92 3.51
CA VAL A 279 -25.27 3.68 4.06
C VAL A 279 -25.35 3.74 5.59
N TRP A 280 -24.29 4.21 6.24
CA TRP A 280 -24.24 4.35 7.69
C TRP A 280 -25.27 5.36 8.22
N LYS A 281 -25.36 6.54 7.59
CA LYS A 281 -26.33 7.60 7.97
C LYS A 281 -27.78 7.14 7.81
N ALA A 282 -28.07 6.44 6.72
CA ALA A 282 -29.42 5.95 6.42
C ALA A 282 -29.77 4.64 7.14
N LYS A 283 -28.78 3.94 7.73
CA LYS A 283 -28.91 2.56 8.26
C LYS A 283 -29.54 1.63 7.23
N ALA A 284 -29.16 1.82 5.98
CA ALA A 284 -29.80 1.22 4.83
C ALA A 284 -29.32 -0.22 4.54
N LEU A 285 -28.07 -0.53 4.87
CA LEU A 285 -27.43 -1.83 4.65
C LEU A 285 -26.59 -2.22 5.87
N GLU A 286 -26.36 -3.54 6.05
CA GLU A 286 -25.60 -4.10 7.16
C GLU A 286 -24.47 -4.98 6.65
N VAL A 287 -23.47 -5.23 7.50
CA VAL A 287 -22.41 -6.20 7.23
C VAL A 287 -23.03 -7.60 7.09
N GLY A 288 -22.73 -8.27 6.00
CA GLY A 288 -23.26 -9.57 5.65
C GLY A 288 -24.37 -9.54 4.59
N ASP A 289 -24.97 -8.39 4.30
CA ASP A 289 -25.90 -8.25 3.19
C ASP A 289 -25.21 -8.51 1.84
N VAL A 290 -25.94 -9.14 0.90
CA VAL A 290 -25.46 -9.48 -0.44
C VAL A 290 -26.19 -8.64 -1.48
N ILE A 291 -25.46 -7.91 -2.31
CA ILE A 291 -26.02 -7.14 -3.42
C ILE A 291 -26.17 -8.07 -4.62
N LEU A 292 -27.41 -8.27 -5.07
CA LEU A 292 -27.74 -9.14 -6.21
C LEU A 292 -27.78 -8.36 -7.52
N LYS A 293 -28.42 -7.15 -7.52
CA LYS A 293 -28.60 -6.32 -8.70
C LYS A 293 -28.39 -4.85 -8.39
N VAL A 294 -27.99 -4.10 -9.41
CA VAL A 294 -27.79 -2.67 -9.37
C VAL A 294 -28.53 -2.02 -10.53
N ALA A 295 -29.25 -0.94 -10.26
CA ALA A 295 -29.85 -0.09 -11.30
C ALA A 295 -29.51 1.39 -11.05
N GLN A 296 -29.39 2.15 -12.13
CA GLN A 296 -29.44 3.60 -12.08
C GLN A 296 -30.89 4.06 -12.19
N LYS A 297 -31.12 5.33 -11.92
CA LYS A 297 -32.48 5.90 -12.05
C LYS A 297 -32.98 5.73 -13.50
N ASP A 298 -34.17 5.18 -13.63
CA ASP A 298 -34.83 4.96 -14.91
C ASP A 298 -34.15 3.91 -15.82
N GLU A 299 -33.30 3.03 -15.27
CA GLU A 299 -32.64 1.92 -15.96
C GLU A 299 -33.09 0.56 -15.39
N ASP A 300 -33.00 -0.48 -16.19
CA ASP A 300 -33.29 -1.84 -15.77
C ASP A 300 -32.21 -2.37 -14.82
N PRO A 301 -32.55 -3.16 -13.78
CA PRO A 301 -31.58 -3.72 -12.85
C PRO A 301 -30.66 -4.74 -13.52
N VAL A 302 -29.36 -4.57 -13.34
CA VAL A 302 -28.29 -5.44 -13.85
C VAL A 302 -27.81 -6.39 -12.75
N GLU A 303 -27.71 -7.69 -13.03
CA GLU A 303 -27.13 -8.66 -12.13
C GLU A 303 -25.61 -8.48 -12.03
N ILE A 304 -25.09 -8.37 -10.79
CA ILE A 304 -23.67 -8.10 -10.57
C ILE A 304 -22.88 -9.33 -10.09
N GLY A 305 -23.53 -10.43 -9.70
CA GLY A 305 -22.86 -11.65 -9.28
C GLY A 305 -21.85 -12.22 -10.28
N PRO A 306 -22.21 -12.33 -11.59
CA PRO A 306 -21.29 -12.80 -12.62
C PRO A 306 -20.18 -11.82 -12.99
N MET A 307 -20.30 -10.53 -12.61
CA MET A 307 -19.35 -9.47 -12.98
C MET A 307 -18.07 -9.55 -12.16
N ARG A 308 -17.00 -8.99 -12.69
CA ARG A 308 -15.80 -8.65 -11.89
C ARG A 308 -16.20 -7.67 -10.77
N LEU A 309 -15.57 -7.80 -9.58
CA LEU A 309 -15.89 -6.91 -8.47
C LEU A 309 -15.70 -5.43 -8.82
N ASN A 310 -14.63 -5.09 -9.56
CA ASN A 310 -14.38 -3.71 -9.99
C ASN A 310 -15.51 -3.16 -10.89
N ASP A 311 -16.07 -3.98 -11.78
CA ASP A 311 -17.14 -3.54 -12.66
C ASP A 311 -18.47 -3.38 -11.89
N ALA A 312 -18.75 -4.28 -10.95
CA ALA A 312 -19.87 -4.12 -10.01
C ALA A 312 -19.73 -2.85 -9.16
N VAL A 313 -18.52 -2.58 -8.65
CA VAL A 313 -18.22 -1.35 -7.87
C VAL A 313 -18.44 -0.09 -8.71
N LYS A 314 -18.09 -0.07 -10.00
CA LYS A 314 -18.35 1.06 -10.89
C LYS A 314 -19.84 1.38 -11.03
N LEU A 315 -20.70 0.36 -11.08
CA LEU A 315 -22.15 0.56 -11.12
C LEU A 315 -22.70 1.08 -9.79
N ILE A 316 -22.11 0.67 -8.67
CA ILE A 316 -22.55 1.08 -7.32
C ILE A 316 -22.05 2.49 -6.97
N LYS A 317 -20.79 2.81 -7.28
CA LYS A 317 -20.24 4.18 -7.17
C LYS A 317 -20.94 5.14 -8.15
N GLY A 318 -20.72 6.41 -7.95
CA GLY A 318 -21.19 7.46 -8.84
C GLY A 318 -21.22 8.82 -8.16
N PRO A 319 -21.49 9.89 -8.92
CA PRO A 319 -21.41 11.27 -8.44
C PRO A 319 -22.30 11.53 -7.22
N LYS A 320 -21.82 12.38 -6.30
CA LYS A 320 -22.60 12.90 -5.18
C LYS A 320 -23.97 13.42 -5.61
N GLY A 321 -24.99 13.06 -4.85
CA GLY A 321 -26.37 13.48 -5.10
C GLY A 321 -27.14 12.62 -6.10
N THR A 322 -26.51 11.66 -6.75
CA THR A 322 -27.20 10.67 -7.60
C THR A 322 -27.73 9.51 -6.77
N GLN A 323 -28.73 8.80 -7.31
CA GLN A 323 -29.33 7.63 -6.67
C GLN A 323 -28.84 6.34 -7.29
N VAL A 324 -28.69 5.31 -6.46
CA VAL A 324 -28.51 3.93 -6.89
C VAL A 324 -29.58 3.07 -6.25
N PHE A 325 -30.12 2.14 -7.04
CA PHE A 325 -31.14 1.16 -6.63
C PHE A 325 -30.46 -0.21 -6.52
N LEU A 326 -30.49 -0.80 -5.34
CA LEU A 326 -29.82 -2.06 -5.05
C LEU A 326 -30.86 -3.13 -4.69
N THR A 327 -30.88 -4.24 -5.43
CA THR A 327 -31.60 -5.44 -4.97
C THR A 327 -30.70 -6.19 -4.02
N VAL A 328 -31.07 -6.32 -2.76
CA VAL A 328 -30.24 -6.83 -1.68
C VAL A 328 -30.87 -8.04 -1.04
N LYS A 329 -30.11 -9.11 -0.85
CA LYS A 329 -30.45 -10.24 0.02
C LYS A 329 -29.88 -9.95 1.40
N ARG A 330 -30.75 -9.75 2.39
CA ARG A 330 -30.39 -9.51 3.79
C ARG A 330 -29.78 -10.76 4.43
N VAL A 331 -29.06 -10.58 5.52
CA VAL A 331 -28.58 -11.71 6.35
C VAL A 331 -29.71 -12.64 6.78
N SER A 332 -30.92 -12.11 6.97
CA SER A 332 -32.14 -12.89 7.26
C SER A 332 -32.68 -13.74 6.08
N GLY A 333 -32.11 -13.55 4.86
CA GLY A 333 -32.56 -14.19 3.63
C GLY A 333 -33.67 -13.41 2.87
N VAL A 334 -34.19 -12.33 3.42
CA VAL A 334 -35.19 -11.46 2.75
C VAL A 334 -34.51 -10.72 1.59
N ILE A 335 -35.19 -10.67 0.44
CA ILE A 335 -34.74 -9.88 -0.72
C ILE A 335 -35.62 -8.62 -0.80
N GLU A 336 -34.99 -7.47 -0.89
CA GLU A 336 -35.67 -6.19 -1.01
C GLU A 336 -34.90 -5.19 -1.85
N GLU A 337 -35.55 -4.15 -2.28
CA GLU A 337 -34.94 -3.04 -2.99
C GLU A 337 -34.57 -1.92 -2.00
N VAL A 338 -33.33 -1.45 -2.07
CA VAL A 338 -32.80 -0.37 -1.25
C VAL A 338 -32.31 0.76 -2.14
N ILE A 339 -32.78 1.97 -1.87
CA ILE A 339 -32.41 3.18 -2.60
C ILE A 339 -31.40 3.97 -1.76
N ILE A 340 -30.24 4.28 -2.33
CA ILE A 340 -29.21 5.05 -1.64
C ILE A 340 -28.88 6.30 -2.46
N ASN A 341 -28.91 7.45 -1.79
CA ASN A 341 -28.36 8.69 -2.32
C ASN A 341 -26.84 8.67 -2.13
N ARG A 342 -26.07 8.73 -3.19
CA ARG A 342 -24.61 8.78 -3.14
C ARG A 342 -24.14 10.11 -2.57
N ASP A 343 -23.08 10.07 -1.79
CA ASP A 343 -22.43 11.28 -1.22
C ASP A 343 -20.91 11.05 -1.15
N VAL A 344 -20.19 12.08 -0.70
CA VAL A 344 -18.78 11.95 -0.36
C VAL A 344 -18.66 11.06 0.88
N VAL A 345 -17.75 10.10 0.77
CA VAL A 345 -17.36 9.17 1.84
C VAL A 345 -15.93 9.48 2.23
N GLU A 346 -15.69 9.87 3.47
CA GLU A 346 -14.37 10.13 4.02
C GLU A 346 -13.82 8.87 4.70
N LEU A 347 -12.54 8.57 4.45
CA LEU A 347 -11.82 7.46 5.09
C LEU A 347 -11.07 8.01 6.30
N GLU A 348 -11.66 7.89 7.48
CA GLU A 348 -11.11 8.48 8.74
C GLU A 348 -9.65 8.08 9.00
N GLU A 349 -9.26 6.86 8.65
CA GLU A 349 -7.88 6.38 8.79
C GLU A 349 -6.86 7.13 7.92
N SER A 350 -7.33 7.91 6.95
CA SER A 350 -6.48 8.71 6.06
C SER A 350 -6.13 10.08 6.64
N TYR A 351 -6.85 10.52 7.66
CA TYR A 351 -6.74 11.89 8.18
C TYR A 351 -5.90 11.98 9.44
N ALA A 352 -5.36 13.19 9.68
CA ALA A 352 -4.64 13.50 10.90
C ALA A 352 -5.54 13.39 12.13
N LYS A 353 -4.98 12.88 13.22
CA LYS A 353 -5.68 12.76 14.51
C LYS A 353 -4.71 13.06 15.66
N SER A 354 -5.24 13.52 16.79
CA SER A 354 -4.42 13.87 17.94
C SER A 354 -4.89 13.27 19.25
N SER A 355 -3.95 13.17 20.19
CA SER A 355 -4.18 12.74 21.56
C SER A 355 -3.40 13.63 22.52
N ILE A 356 -3.90 13.75 23.75
CA ILE A 356 -3.18 14.37 24.85
C ILE A 356 -2.55 13.28 25.70
N ILE A 357 -1.23 13.35 25.85
CA ILE A 357 -0.45 12.46 26.70
C ILE A 357 -0.25 13.14 28.06
N LYS A 358 -0.51 12.42 29.15
CA LYS A 358 -0.26 12.91 30.50
C LYS A 358 0.86 12.13 31.19
N LYS A 359 1.80 12.86 31.80
CA LYS A 359 2.91 12.34 32.57
C LYS A 359 3.25 13.31 33.71
N ASN A 360 3.25 12.83 34.94
CA ASN A 360 3.67 13.61 36.13
C ASN A 360 3.01 15.01 36.27
N GLY A 361 1.73 15.12 35.96
CA GLY A 361 0.96 16.38 36.05
C GLY A 361 1.21 17.32 34.85
N LYS A 362 2.04 16.99 33.89
CA LYS A 362 2.22 17.72 32.63
C LYS A 362 1.43 17.06 31.50
N SER A 363 1.08 17.83 30.49
CA SER A 363 0.41 17.35 29.28
C SER A 363 1.27 17.60 28.05
N TYR A 364 1.27 16.65 27.13
CA TYR A 364 1.97 16.71 25.82
C TYR A 364 0.97 16.39 24.71
N GLY A 365 1.17 16.98 23.54
CA GLY A 365 0.38 16.68 22.36
C GLY A 365 1.03 15.57 21.54
N PHE A 366 0.20 14.68 21.01
CA PHE A 366 0.59 13.69 20.00
C PHE A 366 -0.28 13.89 18.77
N ILE A 367 0.32 14.01 17.60
CA ILE A 367 -0.37 14.11 16.31
C ILE A 367 0.14 13.01 15.41
N GLU A 368 -0.73 12.13 14.94
CA GLU A 368 -0.43 11.15 13.88
C GLU A 368 -0.87 11.75 12.54
N LEU A 369 0.06 11.82 11.58
CA LEU A 369 -0.19 12.23 10.19
C LEU A 369 0.09 11.06 9.27
N PRO A 370 -0.92 10.31 8.80
CA PRO A 370 -0.71 9.11 7.99
C PRO A 370 -0.26 9.40 6.55
N LYS A 371 -0.59 10.57 6.01
CA LYS A 371 -0.17 11.05 4.68
C LYS A 371 -0.37 12.56 4.54
N PHE A 372 0.26 13.18 3.55
CA PHE A 372 0.04 14.59 3.19
C PHE A 372 -1.09 14.67 2.15
N TYR A 373 -2.33 14.45 2.62
CA TYR A 373 -3.52 14.39 1.78
C TYR A 373 -3.97 15.75 1.27
N ILE A 374 -4.52 15.76 0.05
CA ILE A 374 -5.11 16.92 -0.62
C ILE A 374 -6.08 16.44 -1.70
N ASP A 375 -7.12 17.20 -1.96
CA ASP A 375 -7.94 17.04 -3.15
C ASP A 375 -7.49 18.04 -4.23
N PHE A 376 -6.87 17.54 -5.28
CA PHE A 376 -6.41 18.40 -6.39
C PHE A 376 -7.55 18.99 -7.23
N LYS A 377 -8.77 18.43 -7.13
CA LYS A 377 -9.95 18.90 -7.87
C LYS A 377 -10.69 20.01 -7.13
N ASP A 378 -10.60 20.04 -5.80
CA ASP A 378 -11.24 21.04 -4.93
C ASP A 378 -10.25 21.58 -3.90
N GLN A 379 -9.66 22.74 -4.19
CA GLN A 379 -8.68 23.39 -3.33
C GLN A 379 -9.24 23.88 -1.98
N ASN A 380 -10.56 24.01 -1.85
CA ASN A 380 -11.23 24.40 -0.62
C ASN A 380 -11.60 23.20 0.26
N SER A 381 -11.34 21.99 -0.24
CA SER A 381 -11.59 20.76 0.49
C SER A 381 -10.61 20.58 1.65
N ARG A 382 -11.01 19.76 2.62
CA ARG A 382 -10.18 19.29 3.72
C ARG A 382 -8.83 18.76 3.19
N ASN A 383 -7.73 19.17 3.86
CA ASN A 383 -6.38 18.72 3.52
C ASN A 383 -5.51 18.61 4.77
N ALA A 384 -4.34 17.98 4.64
CA ALA A 384 -3.44 17.72 5.76
C ALA A 384 -3.05 19.01 6.52
N ALA A 385 -2.80 20.13 5.82
CA ALA A 385 -2.40 21.38 6.47
C ALA A 385 -3.54 21.97 7.30
N SER A 386 -4.78 21.98 6.77
CA SER A 386 -5.94 22.48 7.51
C SER A 386 -6.19 21.70 8.81
N ASP A 387 -6.02 20.38 8.75
CA ASP A 387 -6.24 19.51 9.91
C ASP A 387 -5.11 19.64 10.94
N ILE A 388 -3.84 19.63 10.51
CA ILE A 388 -2.70 19.83 11.42
C ILE A 388 -2.80 21.18 12.13
N LYS A 389 -3.19 22.25 11.41
CA LYS A 389 -3.41 23.56 12.03
C LYS A 389 -4.47 23.49 13.12
N LYS A 390 -5.61 22.86 12.83
CA LYS A 390 -6.73 22.67 13.78
C LYS A 390 -6.26 21.89 15.01
N GLU A 391 -5.54 20.78 14.82
CA GLU A 391 -5.04 19.94 15.92
C GLU A 391 -4.02 20.70 16.79
N LEU A 392 -3.09 21.45 16.20
CA LEU A 392 -2.13 22.29 16.92
C LEU A 392 -2.85 23.37 17.75
N GLU A 393 -3.88 24.01 17.19
CA GLU A 393 -4.69 25.01 17.93
C GLU A 393 -5.46 24.40 19.13
N ILE A 394 -5.97 23.17 18.96
CA ILE A 394 -6.61 22.41 20.05
C ILE A 394 -5.60 22.13 21.17
N LEU A 395 -4.43 21.58 20.80
CA LEU A 395 -3.38 21.26 21.76
C LEU A 395 -2.83 22.49 22.47
N LYS A 396 -2.68 23.61 21.75
CA LYS A 396 -2.29 24.92 22.35
C LYS A 396 -3.30 25.42 23.37
N LYS A 397 -4.60 25.31 23.09
CA LYS A 397 -5.69 25.64 24.05
C LYS A 397 -5.69 24.73 25.29
N LYS A 398 -5.17 23.50 25.16
CA LYS A 398 -5.00 22.53 26.26
C LYS A 398 -3.71 22.76 27.05
N ASN A 399 -2.90 23.77 26.70
CA ASN A 399 -1.66 24.16 27.35
C ASN A 399 -0.67 22.97 27.43
N VAL A 400 -0.52 22.20 26.34
CA VAL A 400 0.48 21.13 26.29
C VAL A 400 1.90 21.69 26.34
N SER A 401 2.82 20.99 26.98
CA SER A 401 4.21 21.43 27.19
C SER A 401 5.12 21.14 25.98
N GLY A 402 4.68 20.35 25.01
CA GLY A 402 5.41 19.97 23.82
C GLY A 402 4.54 19.13 22.90
N VAL A 403 4.94 18.99 21.64
CA VAL A 403 4.21 18.24 20.62
C VAL A 403 5.12 17.15 20.02
N ILE A 404 4.56 15.98 19.85
CA ILE A 404 5.12 14.88 19.04
C ILE A 404 4.30 14.81 17.76
N MET A 405 4.96 14.87 16.61
CA MET A 405 4.34 14.58 15.31
C MET A 405 4.87 13.25 14.78
N ASP A 406 3.97 12.30 14.59
CA ASP A 406 4.31 10.96 14.10
C ASP A 406 4.13 10.87 12.59
N LEU A 407 5.23 10.71 11.88
CA LEU A 407 5.33 10.50 10.43
C LEU A 407 5.76 9.07 10.09
N ARG A 408 5.81 8.17 11.04
CA ARG A 408 6.15 6.77 10.78
C ARG A 408 5.12 6.17 9.83
N ASN A 409 5.58 5.40 8.86
CA ASN A 409 4.77 4.79 7.77
C ASN A 409 4.07 5.81 6.84
N ASN A 410 4.41 7.09 6.92
CA ASN A 410 3.88 8.13 6.04
C ASN A 410 4.74 8.22 4.76
N GLY A 411 4.24 7.66 3.65
CA GLY A 411 4.92 7.66 2.34
C GLY A 411 4.94 9.01 1.62
N GLY A 412 4.46 10.09 2.25
CA GLY A 412 4.45 11.43 1.67
C GLY A 412 3.07 11.88 1.19
N GLY A 413 3.04 12.62 0.10
CA GLY A 413 1.83 13.19 -0.52
C GLY A 413 2.10 14.56 -1.14
N SER A 414 1.25 15.55 -0.85
CA SER A 414 1.27 16.86 -1.49
C SER A 414 2.46 17.73 -1.06
N LEU A 415 3.21 18.20 -2.05
CA LEU A 415 4.28 19.16 -1.86
C LEU A 415 3.76 20.51 -1.29
N LYS A 416 2.58 20.94 -1.73
CA LYS A 416 1.95 22.15 -1.19
C LYS A 416 1.66 22.03 0.30
N THR A 417 1.02 20.94 0.72
CA THR A 417 0.62 20.78 2.13
C THR A 417 1.82 20.62 3.06
N VAL A 418 2.95 20.06 2.61
CA VAL A 418 4.15 19.97 3.45
C VAL A 418 4.79 21.35 3.65
N VAL A 419 4.77 22.22 2.64
CA VAL A 419 5.24 23.61 2.78
C VAL A 419 4.37 24.34 3.80
N ASP A 420 3.05 24.28 3.63
CA ASP A 420 2.09 24.91 4.57
C ASP A 420 2.27 24.39 6.02
N ILE A 421 2.45 23.05 6.20
CA ILE A 421 2.64 22.46 7.53
C ILE A 421 3.97 22.89 8.16
N THR A 422 5.05 22.95 7.37
CA THR A 422 6.35 23.42 7.86
C THR A 422 6.26 24.84 8.42
N GLY A 423 5.53 25.72 7.71
CA GLY A 423 5.28 27.10 8.13
C GLY A 423 4.57 27.22 9.48
N PHE A 424 3.83 26.23 9.95
CA PHE A 424 3.24 26.29 11.30
C PHE A 424 4.27 26.26 12.43
N PHE A 425 5.51 25.93 12.15
CA PHE A 425 6.59 25.74 13.12
C PHE A 425 7.75 26.73 12.99
N ILE A 426 7.82 27.53 11.92
CA ILE A 426 8.88 28.52 11.66
C ILE A 426 8.26 29.91 11.48
N ASP A 427 9.06 30.98 11.58
CA ASP A 427 8.58 32.35 11.37
C ASP A 427 8.28 32.57 9.89
N GLU A 428 9.28 32.45 9.05
CA GLU A 428 9.23 32.53 7.59
C GLU A 428 10.54 31.94 7.03
N GLY A 429 10.52 31.50 5.79
CA GLY A 429 11.75 31.06 5.15
C GLY A 429 11.61 29.90 4.17
N PRO A 430 12.73 29.45 3.58
CA PRO A 430 12.73 28.35 2.63
C PRO A 430 12.37 27.02 3.32
N VAL A 431 11.54 26.23 2.66
CA VAL A 431 11.15 24.89 3.15
C VAL A 431 11.85 23.79 2.35
N VAL A 432 11.88 23.93 1.05
CA VAL A 432 12.47 22.96 0.13
C VAL A 432 12.89 23.63 -1.15
N GLN A 433 13.96 23.13 -1.78
CA GLN A 433 14.40 23.55 -3.10
C GLN A 433 14.00 22.49 -4.12
N VAL A 434 13.51 22.89 -5.28
CA VAL A 434 13.07 22.00 -6.36
C VAL A 434 13.87 22.33 -7.62
N LYS A 435 14.35 21.31 -8.31
CA LYS A 435 15.04 21.44 -9.61
C LYS A 435 14.27 20.60 -10.63
N SER A 436 13.73 21.29 -11.64
CA SER A 436 12.94 20.66 -12.70
C SER A 436 13.82 20.15 -13.84
N THR A 437 13.25 19.30 -14.69
CA THR A 437 13.78 18.96 -16.01
C THR A 437 14.20 20.25 -16.74
N GLY A 438 15.40 20.26 -17.34
CA GLY A 438 15.95 21.47 -17.95
C GLY A 438 16.69 22.38 -16.98
N GLY A 439 16.79 22.05 -15.68
CA GLY A 439 17.67 22.69 -14.72
C GLY A 439 17.14 23.94 -14.03
N LYS A 440 15.87 24.32 -14.26
CA LYS A 440 15.23 25.42 -13.52
C LYS A 440 15.17 25.06 -12.03
N LYS A 441 15.60 26.01 -11.17
CA LYS A 441 15.53 25.89 -9.73
C LYS A 441 14.47 26.83 -9.17
N ASP A 442 13.63 26.31 -8.30
CA ASP A 442 12.65 27.06 -7.53
C ASP A 442 12.84 26.75 -6.04
N ILE A 443 12.67 27.75 -5.19
CA ILE A 443 12.68 27.58 -3.74
C ILE A 443 11.27 27.82 -3.26
N LEU A 444 10.71 26.84 -2.54
CA LEU A 444 9.38 26.98 -1.94
C LEU A 444 9.55 27.51 -0.52
N TYR A 445 8.87 28.60 -0.24
CA TYR A 445 8.95 29.34 1.01
C TYR A 445 7.66 29.23 1.79
N ASP A 446 7.78 29.29 3.10
CA ASP A 446 6.73 29.85 3.95
C ASP A 446 6.87 31.38 3.98
N GLU A 447 5.82 32.08 3.59
CA GLU A 447 5.76 33.56 3.53
C GLU A 447 4.94 34.15 4.70
N ASP A 448 4.33 33.29 5.55
CA ASP A 448 3.51 33.71 6.70
C ASP A 448 4.37 33.80 7.97
N PRO A 449 4.65 34.99 8.50
CA PRO A 449 5.46 35.13 9.71
C PRO A 449 4.79 34.62 10.99
N SER A 450 3.57 34.09 10.90
CA SER A 450 2.82 33.60 12.08
C SER A 450 3.21 32.16 12.40
N VAL A 451 3.69 31.92 13.62
CA VAL A 451 3.99 30.58 14.12
C VAL A 451 2.79 30.02 14.87
N VAL A 452 2.25 28.91 14.42
CA VAL A 452 1.11 28.23 15.08
C VAL A 452 1.57 27.56 16.37
N TRP A 453 2.74 26.86 16.31
CA TRP A 453 3.35 26.18 17.43
C TRP A 453 4.82 26.54 17.60
N ASP A 454 5.17 27.22 18.69
CA ASP A 454 6.53 27.68 19.02
C ASP A 454 7.21 26.88 20.16
N GLY A 455 6.46 25.93 20.79
CA GLY A 455 6.96 25.05 21.87
C GLY A 455 7.85 23.93 21.39
N SER A 456 8.34 23.10 22.30
CA SER A 456 9.18 21.92 22.01
C SER A 456 8.51 20.95 21.05
N LEU A 457 9.28 20.42 20.10
CA LEU A 457 8.78 19.56 19.00
C LEU A 457 9.70 18.36 18.78
N VAL A 458 9.10 17.19 18.68
CA VAL A 458 9.76 15.94 18.27
C VAL A 458 9.02 15.40 17.04
N ILE A 459 9.76 15.02 16.00
CA ILE A 459 9.22 14.36 14.80
C ILE A 459 9.66 12.90 14.84
N MET A 460 8.71 11.98 14.84
CA MET A 460 8.98 10.55 14.78
C MET A 460 8.96 10.09 13.31
N VAL A 461 10.00 9.35 12.91
CA VAL A 461 10.14 8.83 11.54
C VAL A 461 10.58 7.36 11.54
N ASN A 462 10.34 6.67 10.42
CA ASN A 462 10.92 5.34 10.19
C ASN A 462 11.36 5.17 8.73
N LYS A 463 11.79 3.95 8.35
CA LYS A 463 12.22 3.64 6.97
C LYS A 463 11.13 3.82 5.91
N PHE A 464 9.86 3.86 6.31
CA PHE A 464 8.72 4.08 5.41
C PHE A 464 8.30 5.55 5.33
N SER A 465 8.90 6.43 6.13
CA SER A 465 8.70 7.88 6.01
C SER A 465 9.41 8.37 4.74
N ALA A 466 8.65 8.84 3.73
CA ALA A 466 9.19 9.14 2.41
C ALA A 466 8.70 10.50 1.87
N SER A 467 9.44 11.08 0.92
CA SER A 467 9.00 12.24 0.12
C SER A 467 8.62 13.45 1.00
N ALA A 468 7.33 13.88 1.03
CA ALA A 468 6.87 15.01 1.84
C ALA A 468 7.20 14.85 3.33
N SER A 469 7.17 13.62 3.89
CA SER A 469 7.64 13.36 5.26
C SER A 469 9.11 13.70 5.44
N GLU A 470 9.92 13.40 4.42
CA GLU A 470 11.35 13.72 4.42
C GLU A 470 11.58 15.22 4.28
N ILE A 471 10.77 15.93 3.49
CA ILE A 471 10.82 17.39 3.36
C ILE A 471 10.56 18.05 4.72
N LEU A 472 9.47 17.65 5.41
CA LEU A 472 9.13 18.21 6.72
C LEU A 472 10.22 17.94 7.75
N ALA A 473 10.64 16.68 7.87
CA ALA A 473 11.67 16.28 8.82
C ALA A 473 13.00 16.98 8.54
N ALA A 474 13.43 17.05 7.26
CA ALA A 474 14.67 17.71 6.85
C ALA A 474 14.66 19.22 7.11
N ALA A 475 13.57 19.91 6.74
CA ALA A 475 13.44 21.34 6.96
C ALA A 475 13.53 21.68 8.45
N LEU A 476 12.71 21.00 9.29
CA LEU A 476 12.69 21.25 10.72
C LEU A 476 14.01 20.84 11.41
N GLN A 477 14.74 19.86 10.88
CA GLN A 477 16.08 19.51 11.33
C GLN A 477 17.11 20.58 10.96
N ASP A 478 17.10 21.06 9.71
CA ASP A 478 18.03 22.10 9.24
C ASP A 478 17.84 23.43 9.98
N TYR A 479 16.58 23.78 10.28
CA TYR A 479 16.25 24.90 11.16
C TYR A 479 16.64 24.63 12.62
N LYS A 480 16.97 23.40 12.98
CA LYS A 480 17.08 22.94 14.38
C LYS A 480 15.79 23.21 15.17
N ARG A 481 14.65 23.16 14.57
CA ARG A 481 13.33 23.42 15.17
C ARG A 481 12.76 22.22 15.88
N ALA A 482 13.09 21.02 15.45
CA ALA A 482 12.64 19.76 16.02
C ALA A 482 13.80 18.78 16.20
N ILE A 483 13.65 17.83 17.11
CA ILE A 483 14.49 16.63 17.18
C ILE A 483 13.83 15.54 16.34
N ILE A 484 14.59 14.94 15.43
CA ILE A 484 14.14 13.82 14.61
C ILE A 484 14.50 12.52 15.32
N LEU A 485 13.47 11.77 15.73
CA LEU A 485 13.58 10.50 16.46
C LEU A 485 13.12 9.35 15.55
N GLY A 486 13.94 8.32 15.39
CA GLY A 486 13.48 7.15 14.65
C GLY A 486 14.55 6.25 14.06
N SER A 487 14.27 5.62 12.92
CA SER A 487 15.22 4.75 12.21
C SER A 487 16.49 5.51 11.83
N LYS A 488 17.58 4.78 11.56
CA LYS A 488 18.88 5.37 11.17
C LYS A 488 18.71 6.43 10.08
N GLN A 489 17.82 6.16 9.14
CA GLN A 489 17.41 7.08 8.06
C GLN A 489 15.96 6.78 7.65
N THR A 490 15.33 7.74 6.99
CA THR A 490 14.04 7.60 6.30
C THR A 490 14.22 6.84 4.99
N PHE A 491 13.19 6.76 4.14
CA PHE A 491 13.18 5.97 2.91
C PHE A 491 14.26 6.38 1.90
N GLY A 492 14.48 7.68 1.71
CA GLY A 492 15.48 8.21 0.79
C GLY A 492 14.95 8.66 -0.56
N LYS A 493 13.67 9.02 -0.64
CA LYS A 493 13.08 9.55 -1.88
C LYS A 493 13.33 11.06 -2.01
N GLY A 494 14.01 11.45 -3.08
CA GLY A 494 14.33 12.85 -3.41
C GLY A 494 13.69 13.36 -4.70
N THR A 495 12.63 12.70 -5.18
CA THR A 495 12.00 12.98 -6.47
C THR A 495 10.54 13.43 -6.32
N VAL A 496 10.08 14.27 -7.25
CA VAL A 496 8.70 14.75 -7.35
C VAL A 496 8.07 14.19 -8.63
N GLN A 497 6.86 13.67 -8.51
CA GLN A 497 6.09 13.16 -9.63
C GLN A 497 4.92 14.09 -9.94
N ASN A 498 4.68 14.29 -11.22
CA ASN A 498 3.47 14.90 -11.76
C ASN A 498 2.62 13.85 -12.48
N VAL A 499 1.29 13.96 -12.33
CA VAL A 499 0.35 13.07 -13.03
C VAL A 499 -0.12 13.74 -14.31
N ILE A 500 0.28 13.19 -15.44
CA ILE A 500 0.00 13.71 -16.78
C ILE A 500 -1.17 12.92 -17.37
N ASP A 501 -2.30 13.56 -17.57
CA ASP A 501 -3.49 13.01 -18.21
C ASP A 501 -3.23 12.81 -19.71
N LEU A 502 -3.19 11.55 -20.15
CA LEU A 502 -2.91 11.20 -21.55
C LEU A 502 -4.01 11.66 -22.52
N ASN A 503 -5.24 11.80 -22.03
CA ASN A 503 -6.35 12.29 -22.83
C ASN A 503 -6.18 13.75 -23.28
N ARG A 504 -5.31 14.53 -22.61
CA ARG A 504 -4.99 15.91 -22.98
C ARG A 504 -3.91 16.02 -24.05
N ILE A 505 -3.13 14.96 -24.25
CA ILE A 505 -2.04 14.94 -25.24
C ILE A 505 -2.59 14.61 -26.63
N ILE A 506 -3.59 13.73 -26.69
CA ILE A 506 -4.18 13.28 -27.94
C ILE A 506 -5.51 14.02 -28.19
N SER A 507 -5.52 14.79 -29.25
CA SER A 507 -6.78 15.42 -29.72
C SER A 507 -7.58 14.42 -30.53
N GLY A 508 -8.80 14.06 -30.06
CA GLY A 508 -9.73 13.29 -30.89
C GLY A 508 -10.31 11.99 -30.36
N GLY A 509 -10.46 11.81 -29.07
CA GLY A 509 -11.38 10.93 -28.31
C GLY A 509 -11.94 9.60 -28.86
N THR A 510 -11.37 8.99 -29.91
CA THR A 510 -11.90 7.76 -30.52
C THR A 510 -11.49 6.47 -29.79
N HIS A 511 -10.49 6.53 -28.89
CA HIS A 511 -9.90 5.35 -28.24
C HIS A 511 -10.38 5.15 -26.79
N GLY A 512 -11.37 5.95 -26.34
CA GLY A 512 -11.82 5.95 -24.93
C GLY A 512 -10.78 6.59 -23.99
N ASP A 513 -10.97 6.40 -22.70
CA ASP A 513 -10.05 6.93 -21.68
C ASP A 513 -8.70 6.21 -21.72
N LEU A 514 -7.61 6.97 -21.89
CA LEU A 514 -6.24 6.47 -21.97
C LEU A 514 -5.54 6.43 -20.61
N GLY A 515 -6.16 6.95 -19.55
CA GLY A 515 -5.54 7.04 -18.23
C GLY A 515 -4.49 8.16 -18.13
N ALA A 516 -3.47 7.95 -17.31
CA ALA A 516 -2.45 8.94 -17.02
C ALA A 516 -1.06 8.31 -16.82
N VAL A 517 -0.01 9.13 -16.93
CA VAL A 517 1.35 8.77 -16.49
C VAL A 517 1.70 9.58 -15.25
N LYS A 518 2.05 8.89 -14.17
CA LYS A 518 2.75 9.50 -13.05
C LYS A 518 4.23 9.53 -13.41
N LEU A 519 4.77 10.71 -13.63
CA LEU A 519 6.09 10.94 -14.19
C LEU A 519 6.98 11.70 -13.21
N THR A 520 8.20 11.23 -13.02
CA THR A 520 9.24 11.97 -12.30
C THR A 520 9.74 13.14 -13.15
N THR A 521 9.37 14.36 -12.76
CA THR A 521 9.69 15.60 -13.48
C THR A 521 10.69 16.47 -12.75
N ASP A 522 10.83 16.29 -11.43
CA ASP A 522 11.66 17.15 -10.60
C ASP A 522 12.39 16.33 -9.53
N LYS A 523 13.51 16.89 -9.05
CA LYS A 523 14.16 16.49 -7.80
C LYS A 523 14.00 17.58 -6.77
N PHE A 524 13.89 17.21 -5.51
CA PHE A 524 13.90 18.16 -4.42
C PHE A 524 15.15 18.02 -3.54
N TYR A 525 15.48 19.09 -2.91
CA TYR A 525 16.69 19.24 -2.08
C TYR A 525 16.33 19.93 -0.77
N ARG A 526 17.07 19.58 0.26
CA ARG A 526 17.02 20.27 1.55
C ARG A 526 17.40 21.74 1.39
N ILE A 527 17.03 22.56 2.34
CA ILE A 527 17.42 23.99 2.35
C ILE A 527 18.93 24.16 2.51
N ASN A 528 19.64 23.18 3.07
CA ASN A 528 21.09 23.16 3.16
C ASN A 528 21.80 22.74 1.85
N GLY A 529 21.05 22.41 0.80
CA GLY A 529 21.53 22.01 -0.52
C GLY A 529 21.75 20.53 -0.73
N GLY A 530 21.69 19.70 0.30
CA GLY A 530 21.77 18.23 0.19
C GLY A 530 20.49 17.63 -0.36
N SER A 531 20.58 16.43 -0.97
CA SER A 531 19.40 15.66 -1.39
C SER A 531 19.03 14.61 -0.36
N THR A 532 17.74 14.28 -0.25
CA THR A 532 17.27 13.08 0.47
C THR A 532 17.38 11.82 -0.40
N GLN A 533 17.58 11.96 -1.71
CA GLN A 533 17.68 10.84 -2.65
C GLN A 533 18.74 9.83 -2.17
N LEU A 534 18.40 8.55 -2.09
CA LEU A 534 19.18 7.41 -1.61
C LEU A 534 19.59 7.46 -0.12
N GLU A 535 19.73 8.64 0.48
CA GLU A 535 20.24 8.82 1.85
C GLU A 535 19.15 9.04 2.90
N GLY A 536 18.01 9.56 2.51
CA GLY A 536 16.94 9.95 3.44
C GLY A 536 17.35 11.09 4.40
N VAL A 537 16.51 11.27 5.42
CA VAL A 537 16.81 12.12 6.57
C VAL A 537 17.40 11.23 7.66
N LYS A 538 18.62 11.53 8.08
CA LYS A 538 19.28 10.82 9.20
C LYS A 538 18.71 11.33 10.51
N SER A 539 18.15 10.44 11.33
CA SER A 539 17.59 10.84 12.63
C SER A 539 18.67 11.39 13.57
N ASP A 540 18.30 12.43 14.34
CA ASP A 540 19.17 12.96 15.40
C ASP A 540 19.33 11.96 16.55
N ILE A 541 18.25 11.22 16.82
CA ILE A 541 18.21 10.12 17.80
C ILE A 541 17.76 8.85 17.08
N ILE A 542 18.69 7.90 16.99
CA ILE A 542 18.45 6.63 16.30
C ILE A 542 17.84 5.62 17.26
N VAL A 543 16.66 5.12 16.92
CA VAL A 543 15.99 4.03 17.64
C VAL A 543 15.82 2.83 16.72
N LYS A 544 16.23 1.66 17.21
CA LYS A 544 16.11 0.41 16.44
C LYS A 544 14.67 -0.08 16.39
N ASN A 545 14.28 -0.64 15.26
CA ASN A 545 13.02 -1.35 15.05
C ASN A 545 13.29 -2.71 14.39
N GLN A 546 12.25 -3.52 14.23
CA GLN A 546 12.36 -4.87 13.65
C GLN A 546 12.93 -4.90 12.22
N TYR A 547 12.86 -3.81 11.47
CA TYR A 547 13.37 -3.68 10.09
C TYR A 547 14.76 -3.02 10.03
N SER A 548 15.43 -2.79 11.15
CA SER A 548 16.68 -2.00 11.20
C SER A 548 17.80 -2.55 10.35
N TYR A 549 17.81 -3.86 10.10
CA TYR A 549 18.84 -4.57 9.33
C TYR A 549 18.35 -5.07 7.96
N ILE A 550 17.08 -4.80 7.61
CA ILE A 550 16.54 -5.13 6.31
C ILE A 550 16.83 -3.98 5.37
N GLU A 551 17.37 -4.28 4.21
CA GLU A 551 17.50 -3.31 3.13
C GLU A 551 16.14 -3.03 2.53
N MET A 552 15.68 -1.78 2.67
CA MET A 552 14.42 -1.29 2.13
C MET A 552 14.44 0.24 2.13
N GLY A 553 14.62 0.80 0.98
CA GLY A 553 14.69 2.24 0.78
C GLY A 553 14.80 2.54 -0.70
N GLU A 554 14.92 3.79 -1.03
CA GLU A 554 15.10 4.23 -2.43
C GLU A 554 16.32 3.59 -3.09
N LYS A 555 17.42 3.48 -2.35
CA LYS A 555 18.68 2.89 -2.85
C LYS A 555 18.59 1.39 -3.16
N ASP A 556 17.58 0.71 -2.61
CA ASP A 556 17.36 -0.71 -2.73
C ASP A 556 16.30 -1.03 -3.82
N GLN A 557 15.73 0.01 -4.45
CA GLN A 557 14.85 -0.12 -5.62
C GLN A 557 15.67 -0.30 -6.90
N ASP A 558 15.04 -0.86 -7.94
CA ASP A 558 15.63 -0.87 -9.27
C ASP A 558 15.63 0.54 -9.87
N ASN A 559 16.69 0.90 -10.59
CA ASN A 559 16.80 2.15 -11.33
C ASN A 559 16.60 3.46 -10.53
N PRO A 560 17.05 3.60 -9.28
CA PRO A 560 16.88 4.85 -8.55
C PRO A 560 17.71 5.96 -9.17
N LEU A 561 17.20 7.20 -9.17
CA LEU A 561 17.99 8.35 -9.63
C LEU A 561 19.17 8.59 -8.69
N ALA A 562 20.29 9.01 -9.26
CA ALA A 562 21.52 9.25 -8.51
C ALA A 562 21.37 10.38 -7.48
N TRP A 563 22.11 10.28 -6.38
CA TRP A 563 22.24 11.37 -5.42
C TRP A 563 23.05 12.52 -6.01
N ASP A 564 22.63 13.76 -5.77
CA ASP A 564 23.38 14.96 -6.06
C ASP A 564 23.07 16.06 -5.03
N SER A 565 23.69 17.23 -5.18
CA SER A 565 23.47 18.39 -4.32
C SER A 565 23.43 19.67 -5.11
N ILE A 566 22.85 20.71 -4.52
CA ILE A 566 22.80 22.07 -5.07
C ILE A 566 23.28 23.08 -4.03
N GLU A 567 23.39 24.34 -4.42
CA GLU A 567 23.70 25.41 -3.48
C GLU A 567 22.63 25.54 -2.39
N ALA A 568 23.06 25.77 -1.16
CA ALA A 568 22.17 25.98 -0.02
C ALA A 568 21.34 27.26 -0.18
N ALA A 569 20.09 27.22 0.22
CA ALA A 569 19.28 28.43 0.37
C ALA A 569 19.74 29.26 1.58
N SER A 570 19.43 30.55 1.58
CA SER A 570 19.69 31.39 2.73
C SER A 570 18.59 31.23 3.78
N TYR A 571 18.94 30.78 4.97
CA TYR A 571 18.01 30.64 6.10
C TYR A 571 18.69 30.91 7.44
N ARG A 572 17.90 31.14 8.47
CA ARG A 572 18.37 31.30 9.85
C ARG A 572 17.86 30.15 10.69
N GLN A 573 18.73 29.58 11.53
CA GLN A 573 18.32 28.59 12.49
C GLN A 573 17.35 29.17 13.53
N TRP A 574 16.48 28.35 14.06
CA TRP A 574 15.53 28.70 15.13
C TRP A 574 16.28 29.16 16.38
N SER A 575 15.90 30.32 16.90
CA SER A 575 16.68 31.00 17.94
C SER A 575 16.44 30.49 19.37
N ASN A 576 15.38 29.72 19.61
CA ASN A 576 14.92 29.33 20.95
C ASN A 576 15.37 27.92 21.37
N GLN A 577 16.55 27.47 20.95
CA GLN A 577 17.03 26.09 21.19
C GLN A 577 17.84 25.95 22.47
N ILE A 578 17.22 26.00 23.59
CA ILE A 578 17.97 26.08 24.84
C ILE A 578 18.61 24.75 25.26
N ASN A 579 18.09 23.57 24.86
CA ASN A 579 18.55 22.30 25.43
C ASN A 579 18.72 21.15 24.40
N TYR A 580 18.95 21.46 23.13
CA TYR A 580 19.04 20.45 22.06
C TYR A 580 20.09 19.38 22.36
N ASP A 581 21.35 19.77 22.57
CA ASP A 581 22.45 18.82 22.82
C ASP A 581 22.26 18.06 24.15
N TYR A 582 21.67 18.71 25.15
CA TYR A 582 21.33 18.04 26.40
C TYR A 582 20.31 16.92 26.17
N ALA A 583 19.21 17.18 25.47
CA ALA A 583 18.20 16.18 25.14
C ALA A 583 18.79 14.99 24.36
N LEU A 584 19.64 15.24 23.34
CA LEU A 584 20.36 14.20 22.62
C LEU A 584 21.18 13.32 23.55
N SER A 585 21.95 13.93 24.47
CA SER A 585 22.82 13.19 25.37
C SER A 585 22.05 12.35 26.42
N GLN A 586 20.90 12.85 26.92
CA GLN A 586 20.07 12.10 27.88
C GLN A 586 19.34 10.95 27.20
N SER A 587 18.80 11.18 25.98
CA SER A 587 18.16 10.15 25.19
C SER A 587 19.13 9.00 24.86
N ALA A 588 20.37 9.32 24.46
CA ALA A 588 21.39 8.31 24.18
C ALA A 588 21.69 7.40 25.41
N LYS A 589 21.64 7.97 26.61
CA LYS A 589 21.81 7.19 27.87
C LYS A 589 20.59 6.29 28.11
N ARG A 590 19.38 6.83 28.04
CA ARG A 590 18.13 6.06 28.25
C ARG A 590 18.01 4.90 27.25
N LEU A 591 18.24 5.15 25.97
CA LEU A 591 18.14 4.13 24.92
C LEU A 591 19.17 3.01 25.07
N LYS A 592 20.40 3.33 25.51
CA LYS A 592 21.43 2.32 25.75
C LYS A 592 21.02 1.30 26.81
N ASP A 593 20.37 1.77 27.87
CA ASP A 593 20.02 0.95 29.03
C ASP A 593 18.56 0.41 28.94
N ASN A 594 17.79 0.77 27.88
CA ASN A 594 16.41 0.34 27.71
C ASN A 594 16.34 -1.14 27.30
N PRO A 595 15.70 -2.02 28.10
CA PRO A 595 15.64 -3.46 27.82
C PRO A 595 14.79 -3.76 26.56
N TYR A 596 13.75 -2.98 26.28
CA TYR A 596 12.89 -3.18 25.09
C TYR A 596 13.66 -2.87 23.80
N ILE A 597 14.47 -1.82 23.77
CA ILE A 597 15.34 -1.49 22.63
C ILE A 597 16.34 -2.61 22.36
N GLN A 598 16.95 -3.17 23.44
CA GLN A 598 17.87 -4.31 23.29
C GLN A 598 17.16 -5.57 22.79
N LEU A 599 15.91 -5.78 23.22
CA LEU A 599 15.11 -6.91 22.75
C LEU A 599 14.70 -6.75 21.29
N VAL A 600 14.29 -5.55 20.89
CA VAL A 600 14.01 -5.21 19.46
C VAL A 600 15.26 -5.41 18.59
N GLU A 601 16.44 -5.03 19.05
CA GLU A 601 17.67 -5.26 18.29
C GLU A 601 17.94 -6.76 18.08
N LYS A 602 17.71 -7.59 19.10
CA LYS A 602 17.84 -9.05 18.96
C LYS A 602 16.82 -9.61 17.97
N GLN A 603 15.57 -9.12 18.01
CA GLN A 603 14.53 -9.51 17.06
C GLN A 603 14.91 -9.11 15.63
N ALA A 604 15.36 -7.87 15.42
CA ALA A 604 15.78 -7.38 14.11
C ALA A 604 16.93 -8.20 13.51
N ARG A 605 17.92 -8.59 14.31
CA ARG A 605 18.99 -9.48 13.86
C ARG A 605 18.53 -10.89 13.54
N ARG A 606 17.53 -11.39 14.26
CA ARG A 606 16.92 -12.68 13.89
C ARG A 606 16.27 -12.60 12.52
N ILE A 607 15.48 -11.55 12.29
CA ILE A 607 14.82 -11.34 11.00
C ILE A 607 15.85 -11.22 9.87
N GLU A 608 16.94 -10.47 10.09
CA GLU A 608 18.07 -10.38 9.16
C GLU A 608 18.63 -11.77 8.79
N ASN A 609 18.90 -12.63 9.79
CA ASN A 609 19.45 -13.97 9.57
C ASN A 609 18.47 -14.95 8.90
N GLN A 610 17.16 -14.69 8.97
CA GLN A 610 16.13 -15.52 8.36
C GLN A 610 15.81 -15.14 6.90
N GLN A 611 16.30 -13.99 6.42
CA GLN A 611 16.00 -13.51 5.04
C GLN A 611 16.55 -14.42 3.93
N ASP A 612 17.57 -15.21 4.20
CA ASP A 612 18.25 -16.03 3.19
C ASP A 612 17.82 -17.52 3.23
N ASP A 613 16.96 -17.92 4.15
CA ASP A 613 16.49 -19.31 4.25
C ASP A 613 15.08 -19.44 3.65
N PHE A 614 15.06 -19.89 2.39
CA PHE A 614 13.83 -20.13 1.62
C PHE A 614 13.56 -21.63 1.40
N THR A 615 14.24 -22.51 2.12
CA THR A 615 14.07 -23.95 2.01
C THR A 615 13.12 -24.47 3.08
N TYR A 616 11.99 -24.99 2.65
CA TYR A 616 10.94 -25.52 3.52
C TYR A 616 10.91 -27.04 3.45
N THR A 617 10.89 -27.70 4.59
CA THR A 617 10.70 -29.14 4.65
C THR A 617 9.27 -29.55 4.26
N LEU A 618 9.14 -30.69 3.59
CA LEU A 618 7.84 -31.33 3.30
C LEU A 618 7.61 -32.60 4.13
N ASN A 619 8.46 -32.83 5.16
CA ASN A 619 8.35 -33.88 6.12
C ASN A 619 7.72 -33.35 7.42
N TYR A 620 6.67 -34.00 7.92
CA TYR A 620 5.91 -33.52 9.08
C TYR A 620 6.76 -33.42 10.35
N GLN A 621 7.60 -34.43 10.63
CA GLN A 621 8.41 -34.42 11.85
C GLN A 621 9.47 -33.32 11.82
N ASP A 622 10.12 -33.10 10.67
CA ASP A 622 11.10 -32.04 10.50
C ASP A 622 10.40 -30.65 10.61
N TYR A 623 9.20 -30.53 10.02
CA TYR A 623 8.36 -29.33 10.14
C TYR A 623 7.98 -28.99 11.58
N LEU A 624 7.52 -29.97 12.36
CA LEU A 624 7.24 -29.77 13.79
C LEU A 624 8.47 -29.31 14.57
N ASN A 625 9.64 -29.90 14.30
CA ASN A 625 10.89 -29.51 14.96
C ASN A 625 11.28 -28.06 14.65
N GLU A 626 11.09 -27.63 13.39
CA GLU A 626 11.31 -26.23 12.96
C GLU A 626 10.30 -25.26 13.62
N GLN A 627 9.00 -25.62 13.64
CA GLN A 627 7.96 -24.83 14.30
C GLN A 627 8.21 -24.68 15.81
N GLU A 628 8.55 -25.76 16.50
CA GLU A 628 8.87 -25.72 17.92
C GLU A 628 10.11 -24.86 18.23
N ALA A 629 11.16 -24.95 17.40
CA ALA A 629 12.33 -24.10 17.51
C ALA A 629 11.98 -22.62 17.30
N ASN A 630 11.16 -22.32 16.28
CA ASN A 630 10.70 -20.98 15.98
C ASN A 630 9.80 -20.42 17.10
N ARG A 631 8.91 -21.24 17.67
CA ARG A 631 8.05 -20.87 18.81
C ARG A 631 8.88 -20.48 20.02
N LYS A 632 9.80 -21.33 20.45
CA LYS A 632 10.71 -21.06 21.60
C LYS A 632 11.52 -19.78 21.45
N ILE A 633 11.91 -19.45 20.21
CA ILE A 633 12.60 -18.20 19.93
C ILE A 633 11.63 -17.02 19.97
N SER A 634 10.42 -17.16 19.40
CA SER A 634 9.38 -16.11 19.37
C SER A 634 8.91 -15.75 20.79
N GLU A 635 8.79 -16.72 21.67
CA GLU A 635 8.40 -16.52 23.08
C GLU A 635 9.32 -15.53 23.81
N LYS A 636 10.60 -15.45 23.42
CA LYS A 636 11.55 -14.47 23.98
C LYS A 636 11.22 -13.02 23.66
N PHE A 637 10.36 -12.79 22.68
CA PHE A 637 9.95 -11.46 22.25
C PHE A 637 8.52 -11.10 22.70
N ASN A 638 7.86 -11.96 23.48
CA ASN A 638 6.50 -11.68 23.97
C ASN A 638 6.48 -10.44 24.87
N GLU A 639 7.55 -10.15 25.62
CA GLU A 639 7.66 -8.93 26.42
C GLU A 639 7.47 -7.64 25.60
N LEU A 640 7.77 -7.66 24.29
CA LEU A 640 7.53 -6.52 23.41
C LEU A 640 6.04 -6.32 23.11
N LYS A 641 5.28 -7.42 23.05
CA LYS A 641 3.82 -7.39 22.83
C LYS A 641 3.08 -6.99 24.11
N ASP A 642 3.63 -7.38 25.26
CA ASP A 642 3.04 -7.15 26.56
C ASP A 642 3.44 -5.77 27.13
N TYR A 643 4.28 -4.99 26.40
CA TYR A 643 4.64 -3.65 26.82
C TYR A 643 3.41 -2.78 27.03
N LYS A 644 3.40 -2.05 28.14
CA LYS A 644 2.39 -1.07 28.44
C LYS A 644 3.03 0.14 29.07
N SER A 645 2.86 1.28 28.42
CA SER A 645 3.35 2.58 28.90
C SER A 645 2.64 2.99 30.20
N GLU A 646 3.37 3.68 31.08
CA GLU A 646 2.80 4.37 32.25
C GLU A 646 2.13 5.70 31.88
N LEU A 647 2.26 6.14 30.63
CA LEU A 647 1.61 7.34 30.12
C LEU A 647 0.10 7.14 30.02
N THR A 648 -0.65 8.20 30.27
CA THR A 648 -2.09 8.19 30.04
C THR A 648 -2.43 8.99 28.78
N PHE A 649 -3.21 8.40 27.91
CA PHE A 649 -3.61 8.98 26.64
C PHE A 649 -5.10 9.38 26.67
N GLU A 650 -5.39 10.61 26.28
CA GLU A 650 -6.76 11.13 26.17
C GLU A 650 -7.02 11.55 24.73
N TRP A 651 -8.13 11.07 24.19
CA TRP A 651 -8.60 11.50 22.87
C TRP A 651 -8.98 12.97 22.87
N THR A 652 -8.64 13.72 21.81
CA THR A 652 -9.15 15.07 21.57
C THR A 652 -10.55 14.97 20.94
N PRO A 653 -11.64 15.42 21.61
CA PRO A 653 -12.99 15.21 21.13
C PRO A 653 -13.28 15.95 19.82
N GLU A 654 -13.92 15.26 18.87
CA GLU A 654 -14.55 15.86 17.69
C GLU A 654 -16.06 16.08 17.94
N ALA A 655 -16.55 17.26 17.65
CA ALA A 655 -17.94 17.57 17.85
C ALA A 655 -18.88 16.74 16.97
N GLY A 656 -19.76 15.93 17.56
CA GLY A 656 -20.90 15.29 16.92
C GLY A 656 -20.72 13.83 16.48
N VAL A 657 -19.52 13.25 16.47
CA VAL A 657 -19.25 11.88 16.00
C VAL A 657 -19.01 10.90 17.17
N ASP A 658 -18.72 11.41 18.35
CA ASP A 658 -18.25 10.63 19.50
C ASP A 658 -19.29 9.70 20.17
N GLN A 659 -20.53 9.64 19.69
CA GLN A 659 -21.61 8.84 20.32
C GLN A 659 -21.76 7.45 19.70
N ASP A 660 -21.21 7.20 18.53
CA ASP A 660 -21.30 5.91 17.84
C ASP A 660 -20.36 4.87 18.47
N GLU A 661 -20.86 3.66 18.70
CA GLU A 661 -20.10 2.58 19.33
C GLU A 661 -18.89 2.14 18.45
N VAL A 662 -19.05 2.12 17.13
CA VAL A 662 -17.95 1.74 16.21
C VAL A 662 -16.82 2.77 16.26
N VAL A 663 -17.18 4.06 16.34
CA VAL A 663 -16.21 5.14 16.50
C VAL A 663 -15.50 5.04 17.85
N LYS A 664 -16.22 4.79 18.93
CA LYS A 664 -15.64 4.60 20.26
C LYS A 664 -14.66 3.42 20.30
N GLU A 665 -15.04 2.31 19.69
CA GLU A 665 -14.19 1.13 19.62
C GLU A 665 -12.91 1.37 18.82
N ARG A 666 -12.99 2.07 17.68
CA ARG A 666 -11.80 2.47 16.89
C ARG A 666 -10.89 3.40 17.71
N LYS A 667 -11.45 4.36 18.40
CA LYS A 667 -10.70 5.27 19.26
C LYS A 667 -10.02 4.52 20.41
N SER A 668 -10.71 3.61 21.05
CA SER A 668 -10.15 2.75 22.11
C SER A 668 -8.96 1.94 21.60
N ARG A 669 -9.13 1.25 20.47
CA ARG A 669 -8.05 0.49 19.84
C ARG A 669 -6.83 1.33 19.48
N TRP A 670 -7.06 2.54 18.96
CA TRP A 670 -5.96 3.46 18.66
C TRP A 670 -5.24 3.92 19.93
N ILE A 671 -5.95 4.31 20.98
CA ILE A 671 -5.36 4.65 22.29
C ILE A 671 -4.58 3.47 22.88
N GLU A 672 -5.11 2.26 22.79
CA GLU A 672 -4.40 1.04 23.21
C GLU A 672 -3.11 0.85 22.44
N SER A 673 -3.11 1.08 21.12
CA SER A 673 -1.87 0.99 20.30
C SER A 673 -0.82 2.03 20.71
N LEU A 674 -1.24 3.24 21.09
CA LEU A 674 -0.31 4.26 21.63
C LEU A 674 0.26 3.84 22.98
N GLN A 675 -0.53 3.19 23.85
CA GLN A 675 -0.06 2.68 25.14
C GLN A 675 0.95 1.52 25.01
N GLN A 676 0.96 0.83 23.90
CA GLN A 676 1.91 -0.27 23.61
C GLN A 676 3.16 0.19 22.88
N ASP A 677 3.31 1.49 22.64
CA ASP A 677 4.40 2.07 21.87
C ASP A 677 5.45 2.75 22.75
N PHE A 678 6.49 2.00 23.15
CA PHE A 678 7.58 2.53 23.98
C PHE A 678 8.42 3.64 23.32
N TYR A 679 8.33 3.82 22.00
CA TYR A 679 8.97 4.95 21.30
C TYR A 679 8.34 6.29 21.67
N ILE A 680 7.02 6.29 21.97
CA ILE A 680 6.32 7.48 22.43
C ILE A 680 6.82 7.91 23.81
N ASP A 681 7.15 6.95 24.69
CA ASP A 681 7.69 7.25 26.03
C ASP A 681 9.05 7.96 25.92
N GLU A 682 9.90 7.54 24.98
CA GLU A 682 11.15 8.22 24.72
C GLU A 682 10.93 9.61 24.11
N ALA A 683 9.98 9.76 23.18
CA ALA A 683 9.65 11.05 22.58
C ALA A 683 9.14 12.05 23.63
N VAL A 684 8.30 11.61 24.59
CA VAL A 684 7.87 12.44 25.72
C VAL A 684 9.05 12.81 26.61
N SER A 685 9.96 11.88 26.89
CA SER A 685 11.15 12.14 27.70
C SER A 685 12.12 13.14 27.02
N ILE A 686 12.22 13.11 25.69
CA ILE A 686 12.95 14.12 24.92
C ILE A 686 12.28 15.50 25.06
N LEU A 687 10.95 15.58 25.00
CA LEU A 687 10.23 16.83 25.21
C LEU A 687 10.45 17.37 26.64
N GLU A 688 10.52 16.50 27.66
CA GLU A 688 10.88 16.89 29.02
C GLU A 688 12.28 17.49 29.09
N ASP A 689 13.27 16.85 28.46
CA ASP A 689 14.65 17.31 28.41
C ASP A 689 14.80 18.67 27.71
N LEU A 690 14.06 18.86 26.60
CA LEU A 690 14.03 20.16 25.88
C LEU A 690 13.46 21.29 26.74
N ASN A 691 12.59 20.98 27.69
CA ASN A 691 11.90 21.96 28.55
C ASN A 691 12.60 22.16 29.91
N ILE A 692 13.75 21.56 30.16
CA ILE A 692 14.49 21.76 31.42
C ILE A 692 15.09 23.17 31.44
N ASN A 693 14.75 23.95 32.47
CA ASN A 693 15.39 25.24 32.74
C ASN A 693 16.80 25.01 33.32
N LEU A 694 17.84 25.11 32.50
CA LEU A 694 19.24 24.90 32.91
C LEU A 694 19.69 25.83 34.04
N ASP A 695 19.06 27.01 34.21
CA ASP A 695 19.34 27.93 35.30
C ASP A 695 19.00 27.35 36.68
N ASN A 696 17.99 26.46 36.74
CA ASN A 696 17.65 25.76 38.00
C ASN A 696 18.55 24.56 38.29
N SER A 697 19.20 23.97 37.28
CA SER A 697 20.10 22.83 37.46
C SER A 697 21.46 23.23 38.02
N VAL A 698 21.95 24.41 37.69
CA VAL A 698 23.20 24.96 38.26
C VAL A 698 23.04 25.37 39.74
N ALA A 699 21.84 25.74 40.17
CA ALA A 699 21.56 26.05 41.55
C ALA A 699 21.47 24.83 42.49
N GLN A 700 21.15 23.63 41.95
CA GLN A 700 21.10 22.39 42.73
C GLN A 700 22.47 21.70 42.88
N VAL A 701 23.44 21.96 42.01
CA VAL A 701 24.82 21.40 42.10
C VAL A 701 25.69 22.23 43.07
N LYS A 702 25.26 23.43 43.51
CA LYS A 702 25.95 24.28 44.48
C LYS A 702 25.38 24.19 45.92
N LYS A 703 24.50 23.24 46.19
CA LYS A 703 24.14 22.81 47.54
C LYS A 703 24.62 21.38 47.76
#